data_6bfd6433afd7a624899238e412087070
#
_entry.id   6bfd6433afd7a624899238e412087070
#
_cell.length_a   1.000
_cell.length_b   1.000
_cell.length_c   1.000
_cell.angle_alpha   90.00
_cell.angle_beta   90.00
_cell.angle_gamma   90.00
#
_symmetry.space_group_name_H-M   'P 1'
#
loop_
_entity.id
_entity.type
_entity.pdbx_description
1 polymer ?
#
loop_
_entity_poly.entity_id
_entity_poly.type
_entity_poly.pdbx_seq_one_letter_code
_entity_poly.pdbx_strand_id
1 'polypeptide(L)'
;LISRTTIDNVFEAARVEEVIGDFVQLKKSGSNYKGLSPFTDERSPSFMVSPVKQIWKDFSSGKGGNVVSFLMEHEHFTYPEAIKFLAKKYGIEIEETEQSSEEKEQANERESLYLVSEFAKNYFHNTLLKTEEGKAIGLSYFKERGFTDETIKKFELGYSPDSWEAFTSHAIKKGYKLEFLEKTGLSIVKGEKQFDRFKGRVMFPILSMSGRTLGFGGRILTSDKKAAKYLNSPESDIYHKSKVLYGIFNAKQSISKEDNCYLVEGYTDVIQFHQTGIHNVVSSSGTALTPEQIRLINRLTQNITVLFDGDAAGLRASLRGIDLILEQGMNVKICTFPEGEDPDSFSRKNSLEDLSLYLEENSKDFITFKASLLAKEAKNDPIKKSETIHDMVNSIAKIPDVIKREIYIKECSRIMDISEEVLFNTLAQLLRKDKKDSSKKADVKQEAFQVVSSEKKAKKIDVQFELEQKIIQLLLLYGNVEEDFEDLILEADEKGEISLKPEIHKARVYEKIYLDLQDDEIEFTNPEFKKIYYEVVNRFNQNPEAKAETFINDLEPELATAVTHVLMEEERYELHNWERMEIYVKGKDKTIAQIVSETILNLRRHLVSQKINDLSEMMKDNDNPEKESSLQEIVDYLTLKKVLSNKLNRVV
;
A
#
# COMPACT_ATOMS: atom_id res chain seq x y z
N LEU A 1 -8.60 -16.13 -17.30
CA LEU A 1 -9.11 -15.50 -16.07
C LEU A 1 -9.89 -16.55 -15.27
N ILE A 2 -9.89 -16.44 -13.94
CA ILE A 2 -10.77 -17.25 -13.10
C ILE A 2 -12.22 -16.93 -13.50
N SER A 3 -13.07 -17.96 -13.67
CA SER A 3 -14.46 -17.74 -14.08
C SER A 3 -15.21 -16.89 -13.06
N ARG A 4 -16.17 -16.08 -13.52
CA ARG A 4 -17.03 -15.29 -12.64
C ARG A 4 -17.73 -16.19 -11.60
N THR A 5 -18.22 -17.34 -12.05
CA THR A 5 -18.87 -18.35 -11.20
C THR A 5 -17.94 -18.82 -10.07
N THR A 6 -16.65 -19.09 -10.39
CA THR A 6 -15.67 -19.46 -9.35
C THR A 6 -15.45 -18.32 -8.37
N ILE A 7 -15.34 -17.09 -8.84
CA ILE A 7 -15.15 -15.90 -7.99
C ILE A 7 -16.35 -15.75 -7.06
N ASP A 8 -17.57 -15.83 -7.59
CA ASP A 8 -18.80 -15.71 -6.81
C ASP A 8 -18.90 -16.82 -5.75
N ASN A 9 -18.59 -18.07 -6.12
CA ASN A 9 -18.57 -19.21 -5.18
C ASN A 9 -17.54 -19.00 -4.05
N VAL A 10 -16.38 -18.43 -4.38
CA VAL A 10 -15.33 -18.12 -3.39
C VAL A 10 -15.83 -17.05 -2.41
N PHE A 11 -16.45 -15.99 -2.89
CA PHE A 11 -17.01 -14.96 -2.01
C PHE A 11 -18.18 -15.45 -1.17
N GLU A 12 -19.00 -16.33 -1.72
CA GLU A 12 -20.12 -16.92 -0.98
C GLU A 12 -19.65 -17.87 0.15
N ALA A 13 -18.59 -18.63 -0.10
CA ALA A 13 -18.04 -19.57 0.88
C ALA A 13 -17.11 -18.89 1.91
N ALA A 14 -16.33 -17.88 1.50
CA ALA A 14 -15.35 -17.25 2.36
C ALA A 14 -16.02 -16.43 3.48
N ARG A 15 -15.57 -16.63 4.72
CA ARG A 15 -16.00 -15.86 5.90
C ARG A 15 -14.85 -14.99 6.33
N VAL A 16 -15.06 -13.66 6.30
CA VAL A 16 -14.01 -12.66 6.59
C VAL A 16 -13.40 -12.87 7.98
N GLU A 17 -14.22 -13.15 8.98
CA GLU A 17 -13.78 -13.39 10.36
C GLU A 17 -12.95 -14.67 10.52
N GLU A 18 -13.26 -15.70 9.72
CA GLU A 18 -12.53 -16.98 9.74
C GLU A 18 -11.19 -16.85 9.03
N VAL A 19 -11.17 -16.23 7.85
CA VAL A 19 -9.93 -16.06 7.08
C VAL A 19 -8.97 -15.12 7.80
N ILE A 20 -9.45 -13.98 8.27
CA ILE A 20 -8.62 -13.01 9.00
C ILE A 20 -8.17 -13.58 10.35
N GLY A 21 -9.02 -14.40 11.00
CA GLY A 21 -8.68 -15.08 12.24
C GLY A 21 -7.46 -16.01 12.16
N ASP A 22 -7.10 -16.51 10.96
CA ASP A 22 -5.87 -17.27 10.75
C ASP A 22 -4.60 -16.41 10.88
N PHE A 23 -4.71 -15.09 10.72
CA PHE A 23 -3.59 -14.15 10.68
C PHE A 23 -3.58 -13.17 11.86
N VAL A 24 -4.76 -12.80 12.35
CA VAL A 24 -4.96 -11.76 13.38
C VAL A 24 -5.75 -12.35 14.55
N GLN A 25 -5.26 -12.12 15.77
CA GLN A 25 -5.99 -12.51 16.96
C GLN A 25 -7.22 -11.61 17.17
N LEU A 26 -8.39 -12.13 16.84
CA LEU A 26 -9.66 -11.43 16.93
C LEU A 26 -10.40 -11.73 18.24
N LYS A 27 -10.98 -10.70 18.87
CA LYS A 27 -11.86 -10.79 20.03
C LYS A 27 -13.25 -10.27 19.67
N LYS A 28 -14.30 -10.98 20.07
CA LYS A 28 -15.68 -10.57 19.82
C LYS A 28 -16.02 -9.28 20.55
N SER A 29 -16.63 -8.33 19.85
CA SER A 29 -17.08 -7.02 20.38
C SER A 29 -18.45 -6.71 19.76
N GLY A 30 -19.51 -6.97 20.50
CA GLY A 30 -20.89 -6.88 19.97
C GLY A 30 -21.14 -7.87 18.82
N SER A 31 -21.62 -7.37 17.68
CA SER A 31 -21.81 -8.12 16.43
C SER A 31 -20.51 -8.29 15.63
N ASN A 32 -19.47 -7.55 15.97
CA ASN A 32 -18.21 -7.51 15.25
C ASN A 32 -17.08 -8.19 16.01
N TYR A 33 -15.90 -8.26 15.38
CA TYR A 33 -14.64 -8.64 16.01
C TYR A 33 -13.67 -7.47 15.99
N LYS A 34 -12.85 -7.35 17.05
CA LYS A 34 -11.76 -6.38 17.15
C LYS A 34 -10.43 -7.07 17.40
N GLY A 35 -9.35 -6.53 16.86
CA GLY A 35 -7.98 -6.98 17.07
C GLY A 35 -7.01 -5.81 17.03
N LEU A 36 -5.76 -6.09 17.36
CA LEU A 36 -4.67 -5.15 17.08
C LEU A 36 -4.44 -5.11 15.56
N SER A 37 -4.09 -3.94 15.04
CA SER A 37 -3.77 -3.78 13.63
C SER A 37 -2.63 -4.71 13.20
N PRO A 38 -2.79 -5.48 12.11
CA PRO A 38 -1.68 -6.21 11.52
C PRO A 38 -0.81 -5.32 10.61
N PHE A 39 -1.18 -4.03 10.44
CA PHE A 39 -0.54 -3.09 9.53
C PHE A 39 0.22 -1.98 10.26
N THR A 40 -0.06 -1.74 11.54
CA THR A 40 0.58 -0.71 12.38
C THR A 40 0.83 -1.25 13.78
N ASP A 41 1.88 -0.77 14.45
CA ASP A 41 2.09 -1.09 15.85
C ASP A 41 1.21 -0.22 16.74
N GLU A 42 0.33 -0.86 17.52
CA GLU A 42 -0.63 -0.17 18.39
C GLU A 42 -0.86 -0.91 19.70
N ARG A 43 -1.25 -0.17 20.73
CA ARG A 43 -1.54 -0.72 22.07
C ARG A 43 -3.03 -0.95 22.31
N SER A 44 -3.88 -0.31 21.53
CA SER A 44 -5.35 -0.41 21.63
C SER A 44 -5.93 -0.94 20.32
N PRO A 45 -6.85 -1.92 20.37
CA PRO A 45 -7.41 -2.52 19.17
C PRO A 45 -8.15 -1.52 18.28
N SER A 46 -7.63 -1.27 17.07
CA SER A 46 -8.27 -0.44 16.05
C SER A 46 -8.68 -1.22 14.79
N PHE A 47 -8.27 -2.47 14.69
CA PHE A 47 -8.66 -3.36 13.60
C PHE A 47 -10.03 -3.98 13.88
N MET A 48 -11.00 -3.77 12.98
CA MET A 48 -12.38 -4.23 13.13
C MET A 48 -12.77 -5.11 11.95
N VAL A 49 -13.48 -6.20 12.24
CA VAL A 49 -14.03 -7.14 11.26
C VAL A 49 -15.54 -7.28 11.50
N SER A 50 -16.33 -7.08 10.46
CA SER A 50 -17.80 -7.23 10.49
C SER A 50 -18.23 -8.51 9.77
N PRO A 51 -18.63 -9.58 10.49
CA PRO A 51 -19.14 -10.80 9.87
C PRO A 51 -20.44 -10.58 9.12
N VAL A 52 -21.28 -9.66 9.57
CA VAL A 52 -22.58 -9.37 8.93
C VAL A 52 -22.38 -8.74 7.56
N LYS A 53 -21.42 -7.79 7.45
CA LYS A 53 -21.12 -7.09 6.20
C LYS A 53 -20.03 -7.75 5.37
N GLN A 54 -19.37 -8.80 5.89
CA GLN A 54 -18.23 -9.50 5.26
C GLN A 54 -17.08 -8.57 4.86
N ILE A 55 -16.79 -7.55 5.70
CA ILE A 55 -15.75 -6.55 5.50
C ILE A 55 -14.90 -6.36 6.75
N TRP A 56 -13.73 -5.79 6.55
CA TRP A 56 -12.83 -5.38 7.62
C TRP A 56 -12.38 -3.93 7.43
N LYS A 57 -12.01 -3.28 8.53
CA LYS A 57 -11.45 -1.93 8.55
C LYS A 57 -10.38 -1.82 9.62
N ASP A 58 -9.24 -1.28 9.23
CA ASP A 58 -8.20 -0.85 10.15
C ASP A 58 -8.21 0.68 10.26
N PHE A 59 -8.62 1.18 11.42
CA PHE A 59 -8.75 2.61 11.67
C PHE A 59 -7.41 3.30 11.91
N SER A 60 -6.35 2.55 12.24
CA SER A 60 -5.00 3.09 12.44
C SER A 60 -4.28 3.37 11.11
N SER A 61 -4.35 2.44 10.15
CA SER A 61 -3.72 2.59 8.82
C SER A 61 -4.66 3.20 7.76
N GLY A 62 -5.96 3.28 8.05
CA GLY A 62 -6.98 3.68 7.08
C GLY A 62 -7.37 2.59 6.07
N LYS A 63 -6.71 1.42 6.06
CA LYS A 63 -6.99 0.31 5.13
C LYS A 63 -8.31 -0.38 5.45
N GLY A 64 -8.94 -0.97 4.43
CA GLY A 64 -10.18 -1.71 4.60
C GLY A 64 -10.65 -2.38 3.31
N GLY A 65 -11.66 -3.25 3.41
CA GLY A 65 -12.22 -3.94 2.26
C GLY A 65 -12.85 -5.29 2.61
N ASN A 66 -12.89 -6.21 1.64
CA ASN A 66 -13.37 -7.58 1.79
C ASN A 66 -12.22 -8.56 2.13
N VAL A 67 -12.53 -9.84 2.19
CA VAL A 67 -11.55 -10.91 2.50
C VAL A 67 -10.40 -10.98 1.47
N VAL A 68 -10.69 -10.72 0.19
CA VAL A 68 -9.67 -10.73 -0.88
C VAL A 68 -8.74 -9.53 -0.71
N SER A 69 -9.27 -8.34 -0.46
CA SER A 69 -8.46 -7.15 -0.22
C SER A 69 -7.58 -7.31 1.03
N PHE A 70 -8.05 -8.03 2.08
CA PHE A 70 -7.22 -8.35 3.23
C PHE A 70 -5.98 -9.17 2.82
N LEU A 71 -6.18 -10.25 2.05
CA LEU A 71 -5.07 -11.09 1.58
C LEU A 71 -4.12 -10.33 0.65
N MET A 72 -4.64 -9.42 -0.16
CA MET A 72 -3.81 -8.57 -1.01
C MET A 72 -2.95 -7.58 -0.18
N GLU A 73 -3.52 -7.00 0.86
CA GLU A 73 -2.83 -6.03 1.73
C GLU A 73 -1.88 -6.71 2.74
N HIS A 74 -2.33 -7.80 3.38
CA HIS A 74 -1.59 -8.48 4.43
C HIS A 74 -0.55 -9.47 3.89
N GLU A 75 -0.94 -10.34 2.95
CA GLU A 75 -0.07 -11.35 2.36
C GLU A 75 0.60 -10.89 1.06
N HIS A 76 0.22 -9.72 0.55
CA HIS A 76 0.70 -9.14 -0.71
C HIS A 76 0.44 -10.03 -1.93
N PHE A 77 -0.68 -10.76 -1.87
CA PHE A 77 -1.15 -11.53 -3.01
C PHE A 77 -1.67 -10.59 -4.10
N THR A 78 -1.55 -11.04 -5.35
CA THR A 78 -2.35 -10.48 -6.44
C THR A 78 -3.80 -10.96 -6.30
N TYR A 79 -4.74 -10.26 -6.92
CA TYR A 79 -6.16 -10.66 -6.89
C TYR A 79 -6.39 -12.13 -7.29
N PRO A 80 -5.82 -12.65 -8.40
CA PRO A 80 -5.95 -14.07 -8.73
C PRO A 80 -5.32 -15.02 -7.71
N GLU A 81 -4.20 -14.63 -7.09
CA GLU A 81 -3.56 -15.45 -6.04
C GLU A 81 -4.43 -15.51 -4.79
N ALA A 82 -5.05 -14.41 -4.38
CA ALA A 82 -5.97 -14.36 -3.25
C ALA A 82 -7.21 -15.24 -3.52
N ILE A 83 -7.80 -15.17 -4.71
CA ILE A 83 -8.94 -16.04 -5.09
C ILE A 83 -8.51 -17.52 -5.11
N LYS A 84 -7.33 -17.86 -5.66
CA LYS A 84 -6.80 -19.23 -5.66
C LYS A 84 -6.55 -19.75 -4.24
N PHE A 85 -6.03 -18.91 -3.35
CA PHE A 85 -5.82 -19.25 -1.94
C PHE A 85 -7.15 -19.59 -1.24
N LEU A 86 -8.16 -18.74 -1.41
CA LEU A 86 -9.50 -18.95 -0.83
C LEU A 86 -10.18 -20.18 -1.43
N ALA A 87 -10.13 -20.35 -2.74
CA ALA A 87 -10.67 -21.54 -3.40
C ALA A 87 -10.06 -22.82 -2.84
N LYS A 88 -8.74 -22.84 -2.64
CA LYS A 88 -8.04 -23.99 -2.02
C LYS A 88 -8.47 -24.20 -0.57
N LYS A 89 -8.62 -23.12 0.23
CA LYS A 89 -9.06 -23.21 1.65
C LYS A 89 -10.45 -23.82 1.78
N TYR A 90 -11.36 -23.43 0.89
CA TYR A 90 -12.77 -23.87 0.92
C TYR A 90 -13.08 -25.05 -0.01
N GLY A 91 -12.08 -25.65 -0.67
CA GLY A 91 -12.25 -26.82 -1.54
C GLY A 91 -13.06 -26.53 -2.81
N ILE A 92 -13.01 -25.28 -3.32
CA ILE A 92 -13.72 -24.85 -4.53
C ILE A 92 -12.85 -25.14 -5.73
N GLU A 93 -13.41 -25.83 -6.74
CA GLU A 93 -12.74 -26.07 -8.01
C GLU A 93 -12.71 -24.79 -8.84
N ILE A 94 -11.54 -24.49 -9.43
CA ILE A 94 -11.34 -23.25 -10.18
C ILE A 94 -11.64 -23.49 -11.64
N GLU A 95 -12.73 -22.91 -12.12
CA GLU A 95 -13.06 -22.85 -13.55
C GLU A 95 -12.44 -21.59 -14.16
N GLU A 96 -11.74 -21.74 -15.29
CA GLU A 96 -11.13 -20.61 -16.02
C GLU A 96 -11.97 -20.27 -17.27
N THR A 97 -12.36 -18.99 -17.40
CA THR A 97 -13.08 -18.49 -18.59
C THR A 97 -12.16 -18.19 -19.77
N GLU A 98 -12.71 -18.22 -20.96
CA GLU A 98 -11.97 -17.97 -22.20
C GLU A 98 -11.47 -16.52 -22.31
N GLN A 99 -10.14 -16.35 -22.29
CA GLN A 99 -9.43 -15.12 -22.66
C GLN A 99 -9.20 -15.07 -24.17
N SER A 100 -8.76 -13.91 -24.70
CA SER A 100 -8.23 -13.89 -26.08
C SER A 100 -7.06 -14.87 -26.21
N SER A 101 -6.86 -15.43 -27.37
CA SER A 101 -5.83 -16.46 -27.61
C SER A 101 -4.42 -15.96 -27.19
N GLU A 102 -4.12 -14.69 -27.43
CA GLU A 102 -2.82 -14.07 -27.10
C GLU A 102 -2.62 -13.85 -25.60
N GLU A 103 -3.65 -13.38 -24.88
CA GLU A 103 -3.57 -13.19 -23.42
C GLU A 103 -3.50 -14.52 -22.67
N LYS A 104 -4.20 -15.57 -23.16
CA LYS A 104 -4.08 -16.93 -22.66
C LYS A 104 -2.68 -17.48 -22.85
N GLU A 105 -2.11 -17.28 -24.04
CA GLU A 105 -0.79 -17.77 -24.38
C GLU A 105 0.29 -17.13 -23.49
N GLN A 106 0.22 -15.81 -23.29
CA GLN A 106 1.11 -15.08 -22.37
C GLN A 106 0.92 -15.51 -20.92
N ALA A 107 -0.32 -15.67 -20.43
CA ALA A 107 -0.60 -16.13 -19.08
C ALA A 107 -0.12 -17.56 -18.84
N ASN A 108 -0.33 -18.46 -19.81
CA ASN A 108 0.14 -19.84 -19.76
C ASN A 108 1.67 -19.92 -19.86
N GLU A 109 2.28 -19.06 -20.66
CA GLU A 109 3.73 -18.96 -20.76
C GLU A 109 4.33 -18.54 -19.42
N ARG A 110 3.82 -17.45 -18.83
CA ARG A 110 4.28 -16.95 -17.53
C ARG A 110 4.11 -17.98 -16.42
N GLU A 111 2.99 -18.71 -16.40
CA GLU A 111 2.78 -19.80 -15.44
C GLU A 111 3.77 -20.95 -15.67
N SER A 112 4.09 -21.26 -16.93
CA SER A 112 5.10 -22.26 -17.29
C SER A 112 6.50 -21.87 -16.77
N LEU A 113 6.85 -20.57 -16.80
CA LEU A 113 8.11 -20.08 -16.23
C LEU A 113 8.17 -20.26 -14.71
N TYR A 114 7.05 -20.02 -14.00
CA TYR A 114 6.98 -20.27 -12.56
C TYR A 114 7.11 -21.76 -12.23
N LEU A 115 6.43 -22.63 -12.98
CA LEU A 115 6.51 -24.08 -12.78
C LEU A 115 7.93 -24.62 -12.98
N VAL A 116 8.63 -24.13 -14.00
CA VAL A 116 10.03 -24.48 -14.29
C VAL A 116 10.95 -24.00 -13.15
N SER A 117 10.74 -22.77 -12.66
CA SER A 117 11.55 -22.22 -11.53
C SER A 117 11.29 -22.99 -10.26
N GLU A 118 10.04 -23.35 -9.95
CA GLU A 118 9.70 -24.15 -8.78
C GLU A 118 10.28 -25.56 -8.87
N PHE A 119 10.21 -26.18 -10.04
CA PHE A 119 10.86 -27.47 -10.28
C PHE A 119 12.38 -27.38 -10.09
N ALA A 120 13.04 -26.33 -10.57
CA ALA A 120 14.47 -26.12 -10.39
C ALA A 120 14.85 -25.97 -8.93
N LYS A 121 14.08 -25.20 -8.14
CA LYS A 121 14.25 -25.06 -6.70
C LYS A 121 14.24 -26.41 -6.00
N ASN A 122 13.22 -27.21 -6.27
CA ASN A 122 13.07 -28.55 -5.72
C ASN A 122 14.21 -29.48 -6.15
N TYR A 123 14.64 -29.41 -7.41
CA TYR A 123 15.76 -30.19 -7.92
C TYR A 123 17.06 -29.84 -7.19
N PHE A 124 17.42 -28.56 -7.07
CA PHE A 124 18.66 -28.15 -6.42
C PHE A 124 18.65 -28.43 -4.92
N HIS A 125 17.52 -28.25 -4.26
CA HIS A 125 17.36 -28.58 -2.84
C HIS A 125 17.48 -30.11 -2.59
N ASN A 126 16.83 -30.92 -3.40
CA ASN A 126 16.97 -32.38 -3.33
C ASN A 126 18.39 -32.85 -3.66
N THR A 127 19.04 -32.21 -4.66
CA THR A 127 20.44 -32.51 -4.98
C THR A 127 21.35 -32.24 -3.78
N LEU A 128 21.19 -31.11 -3.10
CA LEU A 128 21.93 -30.75 -1.91
C LEU A 128 21.77 -31.82 -0.79
N LEU A 129 20.55 -32.25 -0.52
CA LEU A 129 20.24 -33.07 0.65
C LEU A 129 20.36 -34.57 0.41
N LYS A 130 20.20 -35.05 -0.85
CA LYS A 130 20.05 -36.50 -1.14
C LYS A 130 21.20 -37.09 -1.93
N THR A 131 21.98 -36.29 -2.68
CA THR A 131 23.10 -36.81 -3.47
C THR A 131 24.42 -36.79 -2.66
N GLU A 132 25.33 -37.69 -2.97
CA GLU A 132 26.66 -37.74 -2.31
C GLU A 132 27.47 -36.46 -2.65
N GLU A 133 27.46 -36.01 -3.92
CA GLU A 133 28.12 -34.78 -4.33
C GLU A 133 27.53 -33.56 -3.61
N GLY A 134 26.19 -33.47 -3.55
CA GLY A 134 25.49 -32.37 -2.87
C GLY A 134 25.81 -32.28 -1.40
N LYS A 135 25.90 -33.44 -0.71
CA LYS A 135 26.28 -33.50 0.71
C LYS A 135 27.75 -33.14 0.91
N ALA A 136 28.65 -33.73 0.11
CA ALA A 136 30.09 -33.58 0.28
C ALA A 136 30.57 -32.15 -0.06
N ILE A 137 29.92 -31.46 -0.99
CA ILE A 137 30.33 -30.15 -1.48
C ILE A 137 29.38 -29.06 -0.99
N GLY A 138 28.11 -29.09 -1.41
CA GLY A 138 27.15 -28.05 -1.14
C GLY A 138 26.74 -27.94 0.32
N LEU A 139 26.38 -29.07 0.95
CA LEU A 139 25.96 -29.11 2.35
C LEU A 139 27.13 -28.79 3.29
N SER A 140 28.33 -29.33 3.01
CA SER A 140 29.55 -29.02 3.77
C SER A 140 29.82 -27.50 3.76
N TYR A 141 29.71 -26.85 2.61
CA TYR A 141 29.87 -25.41 2.52
C TYR A 141 28.90 -24.64 3.42
N PHE A 142 27.62 -25.01 3.44
CA PHE A 142 26.64 -24.34 4.31
C PHE A 142 26.89 -24.65 5.80
N LYS A 143 27.33 -25.86 6.13
CA LYS A 143 27.71 -26.26 7.50
C LYS A 143 28.96 -25.53 7.98
N GLU A 144 29.98 -25.39 7.15
CA GLU A 144 31.19 -24.59 7.44
C GLU A 144 30.86 -23.13 7.70
N ARG A 145 29.81 -22.59 7.03
CA ARG A 145 29.27 -21.28 7.33
C ARG A 145 28.44 -21.21 8.60
N GLY A 146 28.18 -22.30 9.26
CA GLY A 146 27.41 -22.35 10.50
C GLY A 146 25.91 -22.46 10.30
N PHE A 147 25.40 -22.71 9.08
CA PHE A 147 23.96 -22.83 8.86
C PHE A 147 23.40 -24.12 9.40
N THR A 148 22.29 -24.04 10.15
CA THR A 148 21.57 -25.19 10.69
C THR A 148 20.76 -25.90 9.60
N ASP A 149 20.37 -27.16 9.87
CA ASP A 149 19.51 -27.92 8.94
C ASP A 149 18.14 -27.27 8.80
N GLU A 150 17.64 -26.65 9.87
CA GLU A 150 16.38 -25.91 9.86
C GLU A 150 16.47 -24.69 8.93
N THR A 151 17.54 -23.90 9.05
CA THR A 151 17.81 -22.74 8.20
C THR A 151 17.94 -23.13 6.73
N ILE A 152 18.72 -24.20 6.43
CA ILE A 152 18.90 -24.72 5.07
C ILE A 152 17.55 -25.12 4.46
N LYS A 153 16.69 -25.80 5.23
CA LYS A 153 15.35 -26.19 4.79
C LYS A 153 14.42 -24.97 4.64
N LYS A 154 14.45 -24.03 5.58
CA LYS A 154 13.57 -22.84 5.59
C LYS A 154 13.83 -21.93 4.39
N PHE A 155 15.11 -21.75 4.02
CA PHE A 155 15.50 -20.98 2.84
C PHE A 155 15.58 -21.82 1.57
N GLU A 156 15.23 -23.11 1.62
CA GLU A 156 15.25 -24.04 0.50
C GLU A 156 16.56 -24.02 -0.29
N LEU A 157 17.70 -23.87 0.43
CA LEU A 157 19.03 -23.78 -0.16
C LEU A 157 19.34 -25.03 -0.98
N GLY A 158 20.08 -24.85 -2.09
CA GLY A 158 20.31 -25.91 -3.05
C GLY A 158 21.76 -26.05 -3.49
N TYR A 159 22.00 -27.05 -4.31
CA TYR A 159 23.28 -27.27 -4.99
C TYR A 159 23.03 -27.71 -6.44
N SER A 160 23.68 -27.04 -7.38
CA SER A 160 23.73 -27.42 -8.78
C SER A 160 25.02 -28.22 -9.04
N PRO A 161 24.93 -29.46 -9.52
CA PRO A 161 26.09 -30.33 -9.75
C PRO A 161 27.15 -29.71 -10.66
N ASP A 162 28.40 -30.13 -10.54
CA ASP A 162 29.49 -29.74 -11.42
C ASP A 162 29.45 -30.50 -12.75
N SER A 163 28.30 -30.45 -13.40
CA SER A 163 28.03 -31.06 -14.70
C SER A 163 27.44 -30.02 -15.67
N TRP A 164 27.73 -30.18 -16.97
CA TRP A 164 27.29 -29.23 -17.97
C TRP A 164 25.78 -29.30 -18.28
N GLU A 165 25.14 -30.47 -18.07
CA GLU A 165 23.77 -30.72 -18.53
C GLU A 165 22.92 -31.50 -17.50
N ALA A 166 23.35 -31.60 -16.25
CA ALA A 166 22.68 -32.45 -15.25
C ALA A 166 21.24 -32.00 -15.00
N PHE A 167 21.04 -30.72 -14.76
CA PHE A 167 19.71 -30.14 -14.55
C PHE A 167 18.89 -30.11 -15.85
N THR A 168 19.45 -29.56 -16.93
CA THR A 168 18.77 -29.42 -18.23
C THR A 168 18.25 -30.74 -18.75
N SER A 169 19.11 -31.78 -18.77
CA SER A 169 18.73 -33.13 -19.18
C SER A 169 17.66 -33.76 -18.28
N HIS A 170 17.75 -33.52 -16.97
CA HIS A 170 16.76 -34.01 -16.02
C HIS A 170 15.39 -33.33 -16.23
N ALA A 171 15.36 -32.01 -16.43
CA ALA A 171 14.14 -31.24 -16.65
C ALA A 171 13.44 -31.67 -17.94
N ILE A 172 14.18 -31.85 -19.03
CA ILE A 172 13.63 -32.34 -20.33
C ILE A 172 13.04 -33.72 -20.16
N LYS A 173 13.71 -34.65 -19.47
CA LYS A 173 13.18 -36.00 -19.19
C LYS A 173 11.89 -35.96 -18.35
N LYS A 174 11.68 -34.91 -17.55
CA LYS A 174 10.45 -34.69 -16.77
C LYS A 174 9.35 -33.96 -17.56
N GLY A 175 9.58 -33.68 -18.85
CA GLY A 175 8.59 -33.07 -19.76
C GLY A 175 8.61 -31.54 -19.79
N TYR A 176 9.59 -30.88 -19.18
CA TYR A 176 9.73 -29.43 -19.28
C TYR A 176 10.36 -29.05 -20.62
N LYS A 177 9.81 -28.03 -21.28
CA LYS A 177 10.30 -27.54 -22.57
C LYS A 177 11.59 -26.72 -22.39
N LEU A 178 12.58 -26.99 -23.26
CA LEU A 178 13.86 -26.29 -23.27
C LEU A 178 13.70 -24.76 -23.39
N GLU A 179 12.72 -24.29 -24.15
CA GLU A 179 12.39 -22.88 -24.30
C GLU A 179 12.15 -22.19 -22.97
N PHE A 180 11.39 -22.80 -22.06
CA PHE A 180 11.13 -22.21 -20.73
C PHE A 180 12.36 -22.29 -19.81
N LEU A 181 13.21 -23.31 -19.96
CA LEU A 181 14.48 -23.39 -19.26
C LEU A 181 15.44 -22.28 -19.70
N GLU A 182 15.43 -21.93 -20.98
CA GLU A 182 16.23 -20.83 -21.51
C GLU A 182 15.65 -19.45 -21.10
N LYS A 183 14.34 -19.23 -21.23
CA LYS A 183 13.67 -17.99 -20.83
C LYS A 183 13.84 -17.66 -19.35
N THR A 184 13.86 -18.66 -18.47
CA THR A 184 14.18 -18.47 -17.03
C THR A 184 15.68 -18.35 -16.76
N GLY A 185 16.51 -18.56 -17.76
CA GLY A 185 17.96 -18.54 -17.65
C GLY A 185 18.55 -19.67 -16.80
N LEU A 186 17.83 -20.77 -16.63
CA LEU A 186 18.34 -21.98 -15.96
C LEU A 186 19.26 -22.74 -16.89
N SER A 187 18.95 -22.74 -18.19
CA SER A 187 19.78 -23.34 -19.25
C SER A 187 20.27 -22.25 -20.21
N ILE A 188 21.41 -22.49 -20.83
CA ILE A 188 21.99 -21.68 -21.91
C ILE A 188 22.00 -22.51 -23.17
N VAL A 189 21.38 -22.02 -24.26
CA VAL A 189 21.34 -22.70 -25.55
C VAL A 189 22.28 -21.97 -26.53
N LYS A 190 23.21 -22.73 -27.13
CA LYS A 190 24.12 -22.22 -28.18
C LYS A 190 24.14 -23.20 -29.36
N GLY A 191 23.34 -22.90 -30.39
CA GLY A 191 23.13 -23.81 -31.51
C GLY A 191 22.52 -25.11 -31.03
N GLU A 192 23.16 -26.24 -31.31
CA GLU A 192 22.69 -27.58 -30.88
C GLU A 192 23.10 -27.94 -29.42
N LYS A 193 23.94 -27.11 -28.77
CA LYS A 193 24.43 -27.39 -27.42
C LYS A 193 23.62 -26.65 -26.34
N GLN A 194 23.36 -27.34 -25.25
CA GLN A 194 22.67 -26.83 -24.09
C GLN A 194 23.54 -27.02 -22.84
N PHE A 195 23.48 -26.05 -21.92
CA PHE A 195 24.33 -26.04 -20.73
C PHE A 195 23.57 -25.56 -19.53
N ASP A 196 23.86 -26.15 -18.36
CA ASP A 196 23.37 -25.65 -17.06
C ASP A 196 24.08 -24.33 -16.70
N ARG A 197 23.29 -23.26 -16.50
CA ARG A 197 23.83 -21.94 -16.18
C ARG A 197 24.55 -21.91 -14.80
N PHE A 198 24.04 -22.65 -13.84
CA PHE A 198 24.52 -22.62 -12.45
C PHE A 198 25.44 -23.77 -12.10
N LYS A 199 26.05 -24.40 -13.07
CA LYS A 199 27.00 -25.51 -12.87
C LYS A 199 27.98 -25.28 -11.72
N GLY A 200 28.09 -26.25 -10.80
CA GLY A 200 29.05 -26.26 -9.67
C GLY A 200 28.82 -25.14 -8.63
N ARG A 201 27.57 -24.74 -8.40
CA ARG A 201 27.23 -23.62 -7.50
C ARG A 201 26.28 -24.05 -6.39
N VAL A 202 26.44 -23.48 -5.21
CA VAL A 202 25.39 -23.45 -4.21
C VAL A 202 24.33 -22.43 -4.59
N MET A 203 23.05 -22.79 -4.35
CA MET A 203 21.90 -22.09 -4.89
C MET A 203 21.07 -21.43 -3.80
N PHE A 204 20.67 -20.18 -4.07
CA PHE A 204 19.83 -19.35 -3.22
C PHE A 204 18.55 -19.02 -4.01
N PRO A 205 17.41 -19.63 -3.72
CA PRO A 205 16.16 -19.32 -4.39
C PRO A 205 15.70 -17.90 -4.07
N ILE A 206 15.31 -17.14 -5.09
CA ILE A 206 14.78 -15.79 -4.95
C ILE A 206 13.27 -15.88 -5.10
N LEU A 207 12.55 -15.53 -4.01
CA LEU A 207 11.09 -15.65 -3.94
C LEU A 207 10.40 -14.31 -4.12
N SER A 208 9.21 -14.33 -4.69
CA SER A 208 8.28 -13.19 -4.70
C SER A 208 7.73 -12.92 -3.29
N MET A 209 7.02 -11.80 -3.12
CA MET A 209 6.27 -11.50 -1.89
C MET A 209 5.25 -12.60 -1.53
N SER A 210 4.68 -13.30 -2.54
CA SER A 210 3.75 -14.42 -2.37
C SER A 210 4.43 -15.78 -2.22
N GLY A 211 5.77 -15.85 -2.23
CA GLY A 211 6.54 -17.09 -2.05
C GLY A 211 6.76 -17.91 -3.33
N ARG A 212 6.41 -17.38 -4.52
CA ARG A 212 6.71 -18.06 -5.80
C ARG A 212 8.18 -17.89 -6.15
N THR A 213 8.79 -18.91 -6.69
CA THR A 213 10.20 -18.89 -7.13
C THR A 213 10.33 -18.06 -8.41
N LEU A 214 11.06 -16.94 -8.35
CA LEU A 214 11.29 -16.03 -9.46
C LEU A 214 12.58 -16.36 -10.22
N GLY A 215 13.63 -16.69 -9.48
CA GLY A 215 14.96 -16.96 -10.00
C GLY A 215 15.92 -17.44 -8.91
N PHE A 216 17.21 -17.35 -9.19
CA PHE A 216 18.24 -17.89 -8.31
C PHE A 216 19.47 -16.99 -8.26
N GLY A 217 20.11 -16.95 -7.09
CA GLY A 217 21.51 -16.61 -6.94
C GLY A 217 22.34 -17.89 -6.85
N GLY A 218 23.48 -17.93 -7.50
CA GLY A 218 24.39 -19.08 -7.46
C GLY A 218 25.81 -18.66 -7.07
N ARG A 219 26.36 -19.17 -5.97
CA ARG A 219 27.76 -18.91 -5.57
C ARG A 219 28.66 -20.06 -5.98
N ILE A 220 29.75 -19.72 -6.70
CA ILE A 220 30.78 -20.72 -7.07
C ILE A 220 31.62 -21.08 -5.84
N LEU A 221 31.98 -22.35 -5.72
CA LEU A 221 32.81 -22.87 -4.61
C LEU A 221 34.27 -23.06 -5.01
N THR A 222 34.59 -22.98 -6.30
CA THR A 222 35.97 -23.13 -6.78
C THR A 222 36.71 -21.79 -6.70
N SER A 223 38.06 -21.88 -6.59
CA SER A 223 38.95 -20.71 -6.55
C SER A 223 39.28 -20.12 -7.93
N ASP A 224 38.49 -20.42 -8.97
CA ASP A 224 38.71 -19.90 -10.33
C ASP A 224 38.45 -18.38 -10.36
N LYS A 225 39.53 -17.62 -10.45
CA LYS A 225 39.52 -16.12 -10.50
C LYS A 225 38.84 -15.57 -11.76
N LYS A 226 38.60 -16.38 -12.78
CA LYS A 226 37.93 -15.96 -14.04
C LYS A 226 36.40 -16.06 -13.95
N ALA A 227 35.85 -16.84 -13.04
CA ALA A 227 34.42 -17.00 -12.86
C ALA A 227 33.88 -16.01 -11.82
N ALA A 228 32.73 -15.39 -12.10
CA ALA A 228 32.06 -14.52 -11.14
C ALA A 228 31.71 -15.30 -9.85
N LYS A 229 32.11 -14.76 -8.68
CA LYS A 229 31.84 -15.36 -7.36
C LYS A 229 30.35 -15.62 -7.14
N TYR A 230 29.51 -14.64 -7.49
CA TYR A 230 28.05 -14.76 -7.51
C TYR A 230 27.52 -14.58 -8.93
N LEU A 231 26.54 -15.36 -9.29
CA LEU A 231 25.82 -15.30 -10.57
C LEU A 231 24.32 -15.34 -10.27
N ASN A 232 23.59 -14.36 -10.76
CA ASN A 232 22.13 -14.33 -10.62
C ASN A 232 21.46 -14.78 -11.92
N SER A 233 20.17 -15.18 -11.83
CA SER A 233 19.31 -15.35 -13.00
C SER A 233 19.35 -14.10 -13.87
N PRO A 234 19.25 -14.24 -15.20
CA PRO A 234 19.07 -13.09 -16.08
C PRO A 234 17.66 -12.49 -15.93
N GLU A 235 17.44 -11.32 -16.49
CA GLU A 235 16.10 -10.73 -16.61
C GLU A 235 15.18 -11.70 -17.38
N SER A 236 13.93 -11.81 -16.93
CA SER A 236 12.89 -12.63 -17.58
C SER A 236 11.51 -12.06 -17.24
N ASP A 237 10.44 -12.61 -17.84
CA ASP A 237 9.07 -12.15 -17.59
C ASP A 237 8.59 -12.33 -16.14
N ILE A 238 9.28 -13.17 -15.37
CA ILE A 238 8.97 -13.42 -13.95
C ILE A 238 10.06 -12.89 -12.99
N TYR A 239 11.25 -12.56 -13.47
CA TYR A 239 12.37 -12.10 -12.65
C TYR A 239 12.94 -10.79 -13.16
N HIS A 240 12.74 -9.74 -12.41
CA HIS A 240 13.36 -8.43 -12.63
C HIS A 240 14.24 -8.09 -11.44
N LYS A 241 15.55 -8.07 -11.63
CA LYS A 241 16.53 -7.86 -10.57
C LYS A 241 16.31 -6.54 -9.81
N SER A 242 15.85 -5.51 -10.51
CA SER A 242 15.52 -4.21 -9.94
C SER A 242 14.22 -4.18 -9.12
N LYS A 243 13.41 -5.24 -9.16
CA LYS A 243 12.08 -5.29 -8.53
C LYS A 243 11.95 -6.39 -7.48
N VAL A 244 13.04 -7.02 -7.07
CA VAL A 244 13.04 -8.11 -6.10
C VAL A 244 14.05 -7.84 -4.99
N LEU A 245 13.75 -8.34 -3.79
CA LEU A 245 14.65 -8.36 -2.65
C LEU A 245 14.74 -9.79 -2.13
N TYR A 246 15.96 -10.26 -1.88
CA TYR A 246 16.15 -11.57 -1.28
C TYR A 246 15.71 -11.55 0.19
N GLY A 247 15.04 -12.61 0.60
CA GLY A 247 14.53 -12.76 1.97
C GLY A 247 13.18 -12.08 2.22
N ILE A 248 12.66 -11.26 1.29
CA ILE A 248 11.43 -10.48 1.50
C ILE A 248 10.22 -11.36 1.87
N PHE A 249 10.08 -12.54 1.26
CA PHE A 249 9.01 -13.48 1.59
C PHE A 249 9.06 -13.91 3.07
N ASN A 250 10.25 -14.22 3.57
CA ASN A 250 10.44 -14.66 4.94
C ASN A 250 10.39 -13.52 5.95
N ALA A 251 10.71 -12.28 5.50
CA ALA A 251 10.85 -11.10 6.35
C ALA A 251 9.56 -10.24 6.44
N LYS A 252 8.65 -10.32 5.48
CA LYS A 252 7.52 -9.39 5.34
C LYS A 252 6.69 -9.18 6.61
N GLN A 253 6.35 -10.26 7.33
CA GLN A 253 5.57 -10.18 8.56
C GLN A 253 6.35 -9.52 9.69
N SER A 254 7.64 -9.88 9.85
CA SER A 254 8.51 -9.28 10.86
C SER A 254 8.80 -7.82 10.58
N ILE A 255 8.99 -7.44 9.31
CA ILE A 255 9.16 -6.03 8.91
C ILE A 255 7.94 -5.20 9.33
N SER A 256 6.73 -5.68 9.04
CA SER A 256 5.50 -4.96 9.41
C SER A 256 5.28 -4.94 10.93
N LYS A 257 5.60 -6.02 11.63
CA LYS A 257 5.42 -6.14 13.08
C LYS A 257 6.40 -5.27 13.87
N GLU A 258 7.66 -5.23 13.44
CA GLU A 258 8.74 -4.50 14.11
C GLU A 258 8.89 -3.07 13.59
N ASP A 259 8.05 -2.70 12.60
CA ASP A 259 8.06 -1.39 11.93
C ASP A 259 9.47 -0.94 11.51
N ASN A 260 10.32 -1.88 11.13
CA ASN A 260 11.67 -1.61 10.62
C ASN A 260 12.14 -2.71 9.68
N CYS A 261 12.90 -2.35 8.63
CA CYS A 261 13.54 -3.28 7.72
C CYS A 261 15.06 -3.11 7.79
N TYR A 262 15.77 -4.16 8.13
CA TYR A 262 17.22 -4.21 7.97
C TYR A 262 17.56 -4.55 6.52
N LEU A 263 18.37 -3.70 5.89
CA LEU A 263 18.86 -3.89 4.52
C LEU A 263 20.35 -4.24 4.55
N VAL A 264 20.71 -5.43 4.05
CA VAL A 264 22.08 -5.94 3.93
C VAL A 264 22.45 -6.14 2.46
N GLU A 265 23.73 -6.50 2.18
CA GLU A 265 24.21 -6.62 0.79
C GLU A 265 23.99 -8.03 0.20
N GLY A 266 24.24 -9.10 0.97
CA GLY A 266 24.35 -10.45 0.45
C GLY A 266 23.27 -11.42 0.92
N TYR A 267 23.20 -12.57 0.25
CA TYR A 267 22.31 -13.68 0.59
C TYR A 267 22.63 -14.26 1.97
N THR A 268 23.91 -14.44 2.26
CA THR A 268 24.38 -15.06 3.50
C THR A 268 24.10 -14.21 4.72
N ASP A 269 24.14 -12.89 4.56
CA ASP A 269 23.84 -11.95 5.65
C ASP A 269 22.37 -12.08 6.08
N VAL A 270 21.44 -12.13 5.09
CA VAL A 270 20.02 -12.36 5.37
C VAL A 270 19.80 -13.68 6.10
N ILE A 271 20.40 -14.77 5.62
CA ILE A 271 20.19 -16.09 6.19
C ILE A 271 20.76 -16.17 7.62
N GLN A 272 21.93 -15.57 7.85
CA GLN A 272 22.58 -15.59 9.14
C GLN A 272 21.82 -14.75 10.17
N PHE A 273 21.40 -13.54 9.82
CA PHE A 273 20.55 -12.71 10.67
C PHE A 273 19.27 -13.43 11.06
N HIS A 274 18.63 -14.04 10.07
CA HIS A 274 17.41 -14.80 10.30
C HIS A 274 17.64 -16.00 11.23
N GLN A 275 18.78 -16.69 11.09
CA GLN A 275 19.16 -17.79 11.96
C GLN A 275 19.44 -17.34 13.40
N THR A 276 20.03 -16.15 13.59
CA THR A 276 20.28 -15.56 14.91
C THR A 276 18.99 -15.10 15.58
N GLY A 277 17.89 -14.90 14.81
CA GLY A 277 16.58 -14.50 15.34
C GLY A 277 16.09 -13.12 14.86
N ILE A 278 16.86 -12.40 14.05
CA ILE A 278 16.44 -11.14 13.42
C ILE A 278 15.81 -11.45 12.07
N HIS A 279 14.48 -11.42 12.02
CA HIS A 279 13.73 -11.91 10.86
C HIS A 279 13.34 -10.81 9.87
N ASN A 280 13.39 -9.53 10.24
CA ASN A 280 13.02 -8.36 9.43
C ASN A 280 14.18 -7.86 8.54
N VAL A 281 14.91 -8.78 7.90
CA VAL A 281 16.13 -8.51 7.11
C VAL A 281 15.95 -8.92 5.65
N VAL A 282 16.40 -8.08 4.72
CA VAL A 282 16.37 -8.31 3.27
C VAL A 282 17.67 -7.86 2.61
N SER A 283 17.92 -8.31 1.37
CA SER A 283 19.11 -7.93 0.63
C SER A 283 18.79 -7.54 -0.82
N SER A 284 19.53 -6.56 -1.34
CA SER A 284 19.53 -6.18 -2.77
C SER A 284 20.29 -7.17 -3.66
N SER A 285 20.97 -8.17 -3.05
CA SER A 285 21.63 -9.31 -3.74
C SER A 285 22.70 -8.90 -4.75
N GLY A 286 23.62 -8.02 -4.34
CA GLY A 286 24.77 -7.59 -5.13
C GLY A 286 24.40 -6.66 -6.29
N THR A 287 23.34 -5.89 -6.15
CA THR A 287 22.97 -4.78 -7.02
C THR A 287 22.86 -3.49 -6.25
N ALA A 288 23.10 -2.35 -6.90
CA ALA A 288 22.71 -1.07 -6.32
C ALA A 288 21.21 -1.07 -6.02
N LEU A 289 20.82 -0.52 -4.88
CA LEU A 289 19.44 -0.38 -4.46
C LEU A 289 18.64 0.45 -5.49
N THR A 290 17.43 0.03 -5.79
CA THR A 290 16.57 0.69 -6.78
C THR A 290 15.32 1.29 -6.13
N PRO A 291 14.68 2.31 -6.75
CA PRO A 291 13.43 2.85 -6.27
C PRO A 291 12.30 1.81 -6.16
N GLU A 292 12.26 0.82 -7.06
CA GLU A 292 11.29 -0.26 -7.04
C GLU A 292 11.48 -1.18 -5.82
N GLN A 293 12.73 -1.52 -5.48
CA GLN A 293 13.05 -2.29 -4.29
C GLN A 293 12.69 -1.53 -2.99
N ILE A 294 12.96 -0.22 -2.96
CA ILE A 294 12.58 0.64 -1.84
C ILE A 294 11.05 0.67 -1.67
N ARG A 295 10.30 0.77 -2.78
CA ARG A 295 8.82 0.73 -2.74
C ARG A 295 8.28 -0.60 -2.22
N LEU A 296 8.97 -1.73 -2.44
CA LEU A 296 8.58 -3.01 -1.83
C LEU A 296 8.66 -2.94 -0.30
N ILE A 297 9.73 -2.35 0.24
CA ILE A 297 9.88 -2.17 1.68
C ILE A 297 8.86 -1.15 2.20
N ASN A 298 8.66 -0.04 1.47
CA ASN A 298 7.74 1.04 1.84
C ASN A 298 6.27 0.58 1.99
N ARG A 299 5.89 -0.52 1.33
CA ARG A 299 4.57 -1.17 1.55
C ARG A 299 4.45 -1.83 2.92
N LEU A 300 5.56 -2.14 3.57
CA LEU A 300 5.62 -2.88 4.83
C LEU A 300 5.94 -1.99 6.03
N THR A 301 6.83 -1.01 5.84
CA THR A 301 7.28 -0.07 6.87
C THR A 301 7.80 1.22 6.25
N GLN A 302 7.75 2.32 7.00
CA GLN A 302 8.38 3.59 6.65
C GLN A 302 9.86 3.68 7.10
N ASN A 303 10.37 2.67 7.81
CA ASN A 303 11.67 2.71 8.46
C ASN A 303 12.63 1.68 7.87
N ILE A 304 13.81 2.13 7.41
CA ILE A 304 14.88 1.27 6.93
C ILE A 304 16.14 1.52 7.76
N THR A 305 16.78 0.44 8.20
CA THR A 305 18.12 0.49 8.77
C THR A 305 19.07 -0.22 7.82
N VAL A 306 19.97 0.54 7.19
CA VAL A 306 20.97 -0.01 6.27
C VAL A 306 22.19 -0.45 7.04
N LEU A 307 22.59 -1.69 6.85
CA LEU A 307 23.72 -2.31 7.52
C LEU A 307 24.91 -2.41 6.53
N PHE A 308 26.02 -1.78 6.88
CA PHE A 308 27.22 -1.73 6.03
C PHE A 308 28.37 -2.52 6.63
N ASP A 309 29.14 -3.15 5.76
CA ASP A 309 30.41 -3.74 6.11
C ASP A 309 31.36 -2.67 6.70
N GLY A 310 32.27 -3.08 7.56
CA GLY A 310 33.22 -2.17 8.22
C GLY A 310 34.29 -1.54 7.30
N ASP A 311 34.16 -1.71 5.97
CA ASP A 311 35.16 -1.19 5.02
C ASP A 311 34.80 0.20 4.46
N ALA A 312 35.81 1.08 4.33
CA ALA A 312 35.63 2.45 3.90
C ALA A 312 35.33 2.61 2.39
N ALA A 313 35.58 1.61 1.57
CA ALA A 313 35.40 1.69 0.11
C ALA A 313 33.93 1.44 -0.29
N GLY A 314 33.26 0.49 0.37
CA GLY A 314 31.81 0.20 0.21
C GLY A 314 30.96 1.38 0.66
N LEU A 315 31.38 2.10 1.69
CA LEU A 315 30.63 3.14 2.37
C LEU A 315 30.18 4.30 1.43
N ARG A 316 31.08 4.75 0.50
CA ARG A 316 30.74 5.86 -0.42
C ARG A 316 29.76 5.46 -1.54
N ALA A 317 29.83 4.22 -2.00
CA ALA A 317 28.87 3.69 -2.98
C ALA A 317 27.47 3.59 -2.36
N SER A 318 27.42 3.29 -1.08
CA SER A 318 26.20 3.06 -0.31
C SER A 318 25.44 4.35 0.03
N LEU A 319 26.13 5.51 0.11
CA LEU A 319 25.50 6.82 0.34
C LEU A 319 24.44 7.17 -0.73
N ARG A 320 24.62 6.69 -1.99
CA ARG A 320 23.59 6.87 -3.04
C ARG A 320 22.30 6.12 -2.72
N GLY A 321 22.39 4.96 -2.08
CA GLY A 321 21.23 4.21 -1.65
C GLY A 321 20.41 4.95 -0.60
N ILE A 322 21.09 5.65 0.32
CA ILE A 322 20.43 6.48 1.35
C ILE A 322 19.62 7.59 0.70
N ASP A 323 20.18 8.28 -0.28
CA ASP A 323 19.50 9.36 -1.01
C ASP A 323 18.24 8.86 -1.72
N LEU A 324 18.28 7.67 -2.33
CA LEU A 324 17.10 7.05 -2.97
C LEU A 324 16.01 6.69 -1.94
N ILE A 325 16.40 6.25 -0.73
CA ILE A 325 15.44 5.98 0.35
C ILE A 325 14.76 7.27 0.81
N LEU A 326 15.54 8.34 0.99
CA LEU A 326 15.02 9.66 1.35
C LEU A 326 14.08 10.24 0.28
N GLU A 327 14.39 10.05 -1.01
CA GLU A 327 13.53 10.45 -2.14
C GLU A 327 12.14 9.77 -2.11
N GLN A 328 12.05 8.54 -1.59
CA GLN A 328 10.78 7.83 -1.41
C GLN A 328 10.05 8.24 -0.11
N GLY A 329 10.55 9.22 0.64
CA GLY A 329 9.95 9.75 1.87
C GLY A 329 10.14 8.90 3.12
N MET A 330 10.94 7.84 3.03
CA MET A 330 11.18 6.91 4.14
C MET A 330 12.20 7.45 5.14
N ASN A 331 12.16 6.93 6.36
CA ASN A 331 13.15 7.19 7.39
C ASN A 331 14.31 6.21 7.22
N VAL A 332 15.54 6.71 7.28
CA VAL A 332 16.72 5.87 7.11
C VAL A 332 17.67 6.02 8.31
N LYS A 333 18.06 4.90 8.86
CA LYS A 333 19.17 4.77 9.81
C LYS A 333 20.30 3.97 9.17
N ILE A 334 21.50 4.16 9.67
CA ILE A 334 22.70 3.48 9.22
C ILE A 334 23.41 2.87 10.42
N CYS A 335 23.77 1.60 10.30
CA CYS A 335 24.63 0.91 11.25
C CYS A 335 25.84 0.35 10.50
N THR A 336 27.03 0.56 11.05
CA THR A 336 28.29 0.01 10.55
C THR A 336 28.86 -0.97 11.54
N PHE A 337 29.45 -2.05 11.06
CA PHE A 337 30.12 -3.03 11.90
C PHE A 337 31.58 -2.64 12.19
N PRO A 338 32.22 -3.27 13.19
CA PRO A 338 33.64 -3.06 13.49
C PRO A 338 34.52 -3.40 12.28
N GLU A 339 35.71 -2.80 12.22
CA GLU A 339 36.66 -3.04 11.13
C GLU A 339 37.00 -4.54 11.00
N GLY A 340 36.86 -5.07 9.78
CA GLY A 340 37.05 -6.48 9.47
C GLY A 340 35.85 -7.40 9.74
N GLU A 341 34.75 -6.86 10.23
CA GLU A 341 33.49 -7.59 10.38
C GLU A 341 32.47 -7.16 9.32
N ASP A 342 31.69 -8.14 8.85
CA ASP A 342 30.50 -7.94 8.03
C ASP A 342 29.25 -8.43 8.82
N PRO A 343 28.04 -8.15 8.35
CA PRO A 343 26.81 -8.59 9.04
C PRO A 343 26.80 -10.10 9.33
N ASP A 344 27.25 -10.96 8.39
CA ASP A 344 27.31 -12.42 8.55
C ASP A 344 28.29 -12.82 9.65
N SER A 345 29.53 -12.32 9.61
CA SER A 345 30.56 -12.68 10.58
C SER A 345 30.24 -12.20 11.99
N PHE A 346 29.71 -10.98 12.11
CA PHE A 346 29.36 -10.40 13.40
C PHE A 346 28.16 -11.13 14.03
N SER A 347 27.11 -11.43 13.26
CA SER A 347 25.94 -12.15 13.79
C SER A 347 26.26 -13.61 14.17
N ARG A 348 27.25 -14.25 13.56
CA ARG A 348 27.73 -15.59 13.99
C ARG A 348 28.45 -15.62 15.34
N LYS A 349 29.06 -14.53 15.73
CA LYS A 349 29.85 -14.40 16.96
C LYS A 349 29.05 -13.94 18.17
N ASN A 350 27.87 -13.38 17.96
CA ASN A 350 27.08 -12.74 18.99
C ASN A 350 25.73 -13.43 19.19
N SER A 351 25.18 -13.34 20.41
CA SER A 351 23.82 -13.78 20.71
C SER A 351 22.78 -12.84 20.07
N LEU A 352 21.50 -13.24 20.06
CA LEU A 352 20.41 -12.38 19.60
C LEU A 352 20.33 -11.08 20.42
N GLU A 353 20.48 -11.19 21.74
CA GLU A 353 20.45 -10.07 22.67
C GLU A 353 21.58 -9.08 22.39
N ASP A 354 22.82 -9.59 22.27
CA ASP A 354 23.99 -8.74 22.01
C ASP A 354 23.93 -8.08 20.63
N LEU A 355 23.49 -8.83 19.61
CA LEU A 355 23.31 -8.30 18.25
C LEU A 355 22.22 -7.22 18.21
N SER A 356 21.07 -7.46 18.87
CA SER A 356 19.98 -6.49 18.93
C SER A 356 20.39 -5.20 19.64
N LEU A 357 21.09 -5.34 20.78
CA LEU A 357 21.62 -4.20 21.52
C LEU A 357 22.62 -3.41 20.66
N TYR A 358 23.53 -4.12 19.98
CA TYR A 358 24.50 -3.47 19.11
C TYR A 358 23.82 -2.65 17.99
N LEU A 359 22.82 -3.25 17.33
CA LEU A 359 22.06 -2.57 16.26
C LEU A 359 21.30 -1.35 16.79
N GLU A 360 20.72 -1.43 17.99
CA GLU A 360 20.01 -0.30 18.61
C GLU A 360 20.98 0.84 18.95
N GLU A 361 22.09 0.57 19.61
CA GLU A 361 23.07 1.56 20.08
C GLU A 361 23.87 2.21 18.93
N ASN A 362 24.14 1.46 17.85
CA ASN A 362 25.00 1.90 16.76
C ASN A 362 24.26 2.37 15.50
N SER A 363 22.94 2.28 15.48
CA SER A 363 22.12 2.82 14.38
C SER A 363 21.96 4.32 14.50
N LYS A 364 22.53 5.06 13.56
CA LYS A 364 22.52 6.54 13.51
C LYS A 364 21.63 7.02 12.37
N ASP A 365 20.98 8.17 12.53
CA ASP A 365 20.37 8.86 11.40
C ASP A 365 21.43 9.30 10.38
N PHE A 366 21.01 9.59 9.15
CA PHE A 366 21.94 9.87 8.04
C PHE A 366 22.76 11.16 8.25
N ILE A 367 22.24 12.15 8.96
CA ILE A 367 22.97 13.40 9.24
C ILE A 367 24.10 13.12 10.24
N THR A 368 23.79 12.50 11.37
CA THR A 368 24.77 12.09 12.37
C THR A 368 25.82 11.16 11.79
N PHE A 369 25.39 10.24 10.90
CA PHE A 369 26.29 9.33 10.23
C PHE A 369 27.27 10.06 9.29
N LYS A 370 26.77 10.93 8.39
CA LYS A 370 27.61 11.73 7.49
C LYS A 370 28.59 12.62 8.25
N ALA A 371 28.13 13.26 9.33
CA ALA A 371 28.99 14.04 10.22
C ALA A 371 30.10 13.21 10.85
N SER A 372 29.79 11.97 11.28
CA SER A 372 30.79 11.07 11.88
C SER A 372 31.87 10.64 10.90
N LEU A 373 31.55 10.52 9.61
CA LEU A 373 32.54 10.24 8.55
C LEU A 373 33.51 11.41 8.37
N LEU A 374 32.99 12.64 8.33
CA LEU A 374 33.82 13.83 8.27
C LEU A 374 34.78 13.92 9.45
N ALA A 375 34.32 13.66 10.66
CA ALA A 375 35.14 13.69 11.87
C ALA A 375 36.30 12.69 11.84
N LYS A 376 36.15 11.56 11.11
CA LYS A 376 37.20 10.56 10.90
C LYS A 376 38.20 11.00 9.81
N GLU A 377 37.73 11.62 8.73
CA GLU A 377 38.57 11.92 7.54
C GLU A 377 39.27 13.28 7.59
N ALA A 378 38.77 14.27 8.33
CA ALA A 378 39.24 15.62 8.25
C ALA A 378 38.97 16.49 9.50
N LYS A 379 39.64 16.20 10.62
CA LYS A 379 39.40 16.93 11.90
C LYS A 379 39.52 18.46 11.83
N ASN A 380 40.14 19.06 10.80
CA ASN A 380 40.34 20.54 10.69
C ASN A 380 40.43 21.05 9.26
N ASP A 381 39.89 20.37 8.23
CA ASP A 381 39.91 20.84 6.85
C ASP A 381 38.61 21.59 6.51
N PRO A 382 38.63 22.94 6.36
CA PRO A 382 37.45 23.72 6.04
C PRO A 382 36.82 23.38 4.69
N ILE A 383 37.62 22.93 3.72
CA ILE A 383 37.14 22.58 2.38
C ILE A 383 36.28 21.32 2.47
N LYS A 384 36.77 20.27 3.12
CA LYS A 384 36.04 19.02 3.32
C LYS A 384 34.81 19.23 4.21
N LYS A 385 34.89 20.09 5.22
CA LYS A 385 33.73 20.47 6.03
C LYS A 385 32.62 21.08 5.16
N SER A 386 32.99 22.02 4.27
CA SER A 386 32.06 22.66 3.34
C SER A 386 31.42 21.65 2.37
N GLU A 387 32.23 20.75 1.78
CA GLU A 387 31.77 19.70 0.86
C GLU A 387 30.77 18.76 1.56
N THR A 388 31.06 18.36 2.79
CA THR A 388 30.14 17.47 3.57
C THR A 388 28.84 18.18 3.90
N ILE A 389 28.88 19.46 4.27
CA ILE A 389 27.65 20.23 4.54
C ILE A 389 26.82 20.34 3.27
N HIS A 390 27.43 20.63 2.12
CA HIS A 390 26.73 20.63 0.86
C HIS A 390 26.09 19.28 0.53
N ASP A 391 26.80 18.18 0.76
CA ASP A 391 26.28 16.82 0.55
C ASP A 391 25.12 16.50 1.49
N MET A 392 25.21 16.93 2.77
CA MET A 392 24.09 16.79 3.72
C MET A 392 22.85 17.56 3.26
N VAL A 393 23.00 18.83 2.86
CA VAL A 393 21.88 19.66 2.39
C VAL A 393 21.29 19.10 1.09
N ASN A 394 22.11 18.56 0.20
CA ASN A 394 21.65 17.86 -1.01
C ASN A 394 20.77 16.64 -0.65
N SER A 395 21.17 15.84 0.33
CA SER A 395 20.36 14.70 0.79
C SER A 395 19.06 15.16 1.44
N ILE A 396 19.10 16.22 2.26
CA ILE A 396 17.90 16.82 2.87
C ILE A 396 16.94 17.36 1.79
N ALA A 397 17.46 17.97 0.72
CA ALA A 397 16.64 18.48 -0.39
C ALA A 397 15.80 17.38 -1.07
N LYS A 398 16.26 16.12 -1.04
CA LYS A 398 15.55 14.96 -1.61
C LYS A 398 14.35 14.50 -0.80
N ILE A 399 14.27 14.86 0.47
CA ILE A 399 13.13 14.48 1.34
C ILE A 399 11.86 15.21 0.87
N PRO A 400 10.77 14.50 0.54
CA PRO A 400 9.54 15.15 0.05
C PRO A 400 8.85 16.01 1.13
N ASP A 401 8.89 15.58 2.39
CA ASP A 401 8.22 16.22 3.52
C ASP A 401 8.95 17.50 3.98
N VAL A 402 8.26 18.63 3.92
CA VAL A 402 8.81 19.96 4.27
C VAL A 402 9.17 20.04 5.76
N ILE A 403 8.37 19.42 6.64
CA ILE A 403 8.61 19.44 8.08
C ILE A 403 9.85 18.63 8.43
N LYS A 404 9.98 17.43 7.85
CA LYS A 404 11.19 16.60 8.00
C LYS A 404 12.44 17.36 7.53
N ARG A 405 12.38 18.05 6.38
CA ARG A 405 13.48 18.86 5.89
C ARG A 405 13.91 19.95 6.88
N GLU A 406 12.94 20.64 7.47
CA GLU A 406 13.22 21.68 8.48
C GLU A 406 13.91 21.10 9.71
N ILE A 407 13.43 19.98 10.23
CA ILE A 407 14.03 19.29 11.39
C ILE A 407 15.47 18.88 11.10
N TYR A 408 15.70 18.27 9.91
CA TYR A 408 17.05 17.84 9.54
C TYR A 408 18.01 19.02 9.25
N ILE A 409 17.53 20.16 8.76
CA ILE A 409 18.34 21.37 8.64
C ILE A 409 18.78 21.87 10.01
N LYS A 410 17.88 21.92 10.99
CA LYS A 410 18.21 22.32 12.38
C LYS A 410 19.24 21.36 12.99
N GLU A 411 19.06 20.06 12.80
CA GLU A 411 20.02 19.08 13.30
C GLU A 411 21.40 19.19 12.60
N CYS A 412 21.41 19.42 11.28
CA CYS A 412 22.64 19.68 10.52
C CYS A 412 23.34 20.95 11.04
N SER A 413 22.60 22.04 11.30
CA SER A 413 23.12 23.28 11.90
C SER A 413 23.78 23.01 13.24
N ARG A 414 23.11 22.27 14.12
CA ARG A 414 23.60 21.92 15.46
C ARG A 414 24.89 21.10 15.42
N ILE A 415 24.95 20.07 14.56
CA ILE A 415 26.10 19.14 14.50
C ILE A 415 27.30 19.78 13.83
N MET A 416 27.07 20.56 12.76
CA MET A 416 28.14 21.13 11.95
C MET A 416 28.59 22.52 12.42
N ASP A 417 27.92 23.08 13.45
CA ASP A 417 28.18 24.43 13.98
C ASP A 417 28.17 25.47 12.85
N ILE A 418 27.02 25.58 12.17
CA ILE A 418 26.79 26.55 11.10
C ILE A 418 25.39 27.14 11.23
N SER A 419 25.21 28.41 10.82
CA SER A 419 23.93 29.10 10.95
C SER A 419 22.82 28.40 10.13
N GLU A 420 21.63 28.24 10.74
CA GLU A 420 20.44 27.70 10.09
C GLU A 420 20.06 28.50 8.84
N GLU A 421 20.21 29.84 8.88
CA GLU A 421 19.91 30.72 7.76
C GLU A 421 20.71 30.38 6.50
N VAL A 422 22.00 30.09 6.65
CA VAL A 422 22.88 29.68 5.56
C VAL A 422 22.42 28.36 4.95
N LEU A 423 22.05 27.40 5.78
CA LEU A 423 21.57 26.09 5.34
C LEU A 423 20.20 26.19 4.65
N PHE A 424 19.26 27.00 5.16
CA PHE A 424 17.97 27.24 4.51
C PHE A 424 18.12 27.95 3.17
N ASN A 425 19.02 28.93 3.07
CA ASN A 425 19.31 29.60 1.81
C ASN A 425 19.91 28.63 0.77
N THR A 426 20.83 27.77 1.19
CA THR A 426 21.41 26.72 0.34
C THR A 426 20.36 25.72 -0.12
N LEU A 427 19.49 25.25 0.78
CA LEU A 427 18.37 24.36 0.47
C LEU A 427 17.41 25.01 -0.55
N ALA A 428 17.06 26.29 -0.36
CA ALA A 428 16.18 27.01 -1.27
C ALA A 428 16.79 27.16 -2.68
N GLN A 429 18.12 27.36 -2.77
CA GLN A 429 18.84 27.41 -4.06
C GLN A 429 18.79 26.04 -4.78
N LEU A 430 19.01 24.94 -4.07
CA LEU A 430 18.95 23.59 -4.62
C LEU A 430 17.56 23.26 -5.15
N LEU A 431 16.51 23.51 -4.35
CA LEU A 431 15.12 23.27 -4.76
C LEU A 431 14.68 24.11 -5.96
N ARG A 432 15.25 25.33 -6.13
CA ARG A 432 15.00 26.17 -7.32
C ARG A 432 15.72 25.63 -8.55
N LYS A 433 16.93 25.08 -8.39
CA LYS A 433 17.73 24.49 -9.48
C LYS A 433 17.04 23.24 -10.04
N ASP A 434 16.58 22.35 -9.17
CA ASP A 434 15.86 21.14 -9.57
C ASP A 434 14.54 21.47 -10.31
N LYS A 435 13.80 22.52 -9.89
CA LYS A 435 12.62 23.01 -10.61
C LYS A 435 12.96 23.57 -12.00
N LYS A 436 14.12 24.21 -12.20
CA LYS A 436 14.53 24.73 -13.51
C LYS A 436 14.98 23.64 -14.48
N ASP A 437 15.58 22.56 -13.98
CA ASP A 437 15.99 21.42 -14.81
C ASP A 437 14.79 20.52 -15.18
N SER A 438 13.76 20.45 -14.34
CA SER A 438 12.48 19.78 -14.65
C SER A 438 11.56 20.59 -15.55
N SER A 439 11.65 21.95 -15.55
CA SER A 439 10.81 22.83 -16.37
C SER A 439 11.26 22.94 -17.84
N LYS A 440 12.40 22.37 -18.21
CA LYS A 440 12.75 22.15 -19.63
C LYS A 440 11.95 21.03 -20.30
N LYS A 441 11.05 20.37 -19.58
CA LYS A 441 10.18 19.29 -20.08
C LYS A 441 8.69 19.50 -19.93
N ALA A 442 8.20 20.59 -19.34
CA ALA A 442 6.76 20.91 -19.32
C ALA A 442 6.53 22.40 -19.01
N ASP A 443 5.92 23.14 -19.94
CA ASP A 443 5.33 24.46 -19.70
C ASP A 443 4.15 24.32 -18.73
N VAL A 444 4.28 24.80 -17.49
CA VAL A 444 3.18 25.04 -16.57
C VAL A 444 3.41 26.35 -15.81
N LYS A 445 2.35 27.15 -15.78
CA LYS A 445 2.24 28.51 -15.23
C LYS A 445 2.77 28.63 -13.80
N GLN A 446 3.50 29.73 -13.56
CA GLN A 446 3.96 30.18 -12.26
C GLN A 446 2.80 30.64 -11.37
N GLU A 447 2.66 30.05 -10.20
CA GLU A 447 2.00 30.69 -9.06
C GLU A 447 3.05 31.09 -8.01
N ALA A 448 2.96 32.32 -7.59
CA ALA A 448 3.90 32.95 -6.68
C ALA A 448 3.72 32.43 -5.24
N PHE A 449 4.81 32.06 -4.57
CA PHE A 449 4.83 31.71 -3.16
C PHE A 449 4.63 32.95 -2.28
N GLN A 450 3.50 33.00 -1.56
CA GLN A 450 3.35 33.84 -0.38
C GLN A 450 3.74 33.06 0.88
N VAL A 451 4.58 33.70 1.68
CA VAL A 451 4.93 33.21 3.02
C VAL A 451 3.70 33.28 3.90
N VAL A 452 3.15 32.14 4.28
CA VAL A 452 2.04 32.06 5.21
C VAL A 452 2.60 31.86 6.62
N SER A 453 2.48 32.89 7.45
CA SER A 453 2.65 32.80 8.91
C SER A 453 1.65 31.80 9.48
N SER A 454 2.13 30.87 10.31
CA SER A 454 1.32 29.82 10.89
C SER A 454 0.39 30.34 12.01
N GLU A 455 -0.76 30.84 11.63
CA GLU A 455 -1.93 30.75 12.51
C GLU A 455 -2.58 29.38 12.27
N LYS A 456 -2.77 28.60 13.31
CA LYS A 456 -3.57 27.37 13.29
C LYS A 456 -5.01 27.75 12.96
N LYS A 457 -5.34 27.87 11.69
CA LYS A 457 -6.72 27.89 11.22
C LYS A 457 -7.29 26.48 11.43
N ALA A 458 -8.32 26.37 12.27
CA ALA A 458 -9.18 25.20 12.33
C ALA A 458 -9.50 24.77 10.88
N LYS A 459 -9.34 23.48 10.56
CA LYS A 459 -9.75 22.94 9.24
C LYS A 459 -11.20 23.37 9.02
N LYS A 460 -11.47 24.20 8.01
CA LYS A 460 -12.84 24.43 7.57
C LYS A 460 -13.43 23.10 7.20
N ILE A 461 -14.49 22.70 7.89
CA ILE A 461 -15.25 21.50 7.55
C ILE A 461 -15.86 21.75 6.17
N ASP A 462 -15.56 20.89 5.21
CA ASP A 462 -16.21 20.89 3.92
C ASP A 462 -17.60 20.28 4.07
N VAL A 463 -18.58 21.16 4.27
CA VAL A 463 -19.98 20.77 4.53
C VAL A 463 -20.56 19.99 3.34
N GLN A 464 -20.16 20.32 2.11
CA GLN A 464 -20.64 19.62 0.92
C GLN A 464 -20.11 18.18 0.88
N PHE A 465 -18.83 17.99 1.14
CA PHE A 465 -18.22 16.66 1.23
C PHE A 465 -18.93 15.77 2.27
N GLU A 466 -19.19 16.31 3.46
CA GLU A 466 -19.89 15.57 4.53
C GLU A 466 -21.32 15.19 4.14
N LEU A 467 -22.04 16.07 3.45
CA LEU A 467 -23.41 15.79 2.99
C LEU A 467 -23.41 14.78 1.83
N GLU A 468 -22.50 14.90 0.88
CA GLU A 468 -22.32 13.92 -0.20
C GLU A 468 -21.97 12.55 0.36
N GLN A 469 -21.02 12.47 1.31
CA GLN A 469 -20.67 11.23 2.00
C GLN A 469 -21.89 10.61 2.72
N LYS A 470 -22.71 11.45 3.36
CA LYS A 470 -23.92 10.95 4.06
C LYS A 470 -24.95 10.37 3.10
N ILE A 471 -25.12 10.97 1.91
CA ILE A 471 -25.99 10.41 0.88
C ILE A 471 -25.50 9.06 0.40
N ILE A 472 -24.20 8.92 0.12
CA ILE A 472 -23.58 7.64 -0.25
C ILE A 472 -23.79 6.61 0.86
N GLN A 473 -23.63 7.00 2.12
CA GLN A 473 -23.84 6.13 3.27
C GLN A 473 -25.31 5.62 3.33
N LEU A 474 -26.28 6.51 3.14
CA LEU A 474 -27.70 6.14 3.15
C LEU A 474 -28.06 5.20 1.99
N LEU A 475 -27.52 5.44 0.81
CA LEU A 475 -27.66 4.56 -0.35
C LEU A 475 -27.11 3.16 -0.08
N LEU A 476 -25.91 3.07 0.49
CA LEU A 476 -25.24 1.80 0.76
C LEU A 476 -25.91 1.01 1.88
N LEU A 477 -26.38 1.68 2.94
CA LEU A 477 -26.98 1.01 4.10
C LEU A 477 -28.45 0.68 3.93
N TYR A 478 -29.20 1.57 3.27
CA TYR A 478 -30.67 1.53 3.26
C TYR A 478 -31.25 1.58 1.84
N GLY A 479 -30.45 1.59 0.78
CA GLY A 479 -30.90 1.79 -0.60
C GLY A 479 -32.07 0.89 -1.02
N ASN A 480 -32.07 -0.38 -0.62
CA ASN A 480 -33.12 -1.34 -0.93
C ASN A 480 -34.34 -1.30 0.01
N VAL A 481 -34.29 -0.50 1.08
CA VAL A 481 -35.37 -0.39 2.05
C VAL A 481 -36.51 0.45 1.48
N GLU A 482 -37.75 -0.02 1.63
CA GLU A 482 -38.96 0.66 1.21
C GLU A 482 -39.55 1.44 2.38
N GLU A 483 -39.77 2.75 2.23
CA GLU A 483 -40.27 3.65 3.26
C GLU A 483 -41.36 4.59 2.72
N ASP A 484 -42.16 5.16 3.63
CA ASP A 484 -43.16 6.18 3.33
C ASP A 484 -42.51 7.57 3.40
N PHE A 485 -42.38 8.25 2.26
CA PHE A 485 -41.84 9.60 2.16
C PHE A 485 -42.93 10.64 2.03
N GLU A 486 -42.80 11.75 2.77
CA GLU A 486 -43.69 12.89 2.71
C GLU A 486 -43.09 14.00 1.81
N ASP A 487 -43.70 14.22 0.65
CA ASP A 487 -43.34 15.30 -0.26
C ASP A 487 -44.41 16.38 -0.28
N LEU A 488 -44.01 17.63 -0.59
CA LEU A 488 -44.94 18.73 -0.75
C LEU A 488 -45.20 18.97 -2.24
N ILE A 489 -46.40 18.73 -2.67
CA ILE A 489 -46.85 19.00 -4.00
C ILE A 489 -47.61 20.34 -4.08
N LEU A 490 -47.48 21.05 -5.19
CA LEU A 490 -48.26 22.24 -5.50
C LEU A 490 -49.61 21.79 -6.03
N GLU A 491 -50.67 22.05 -5.30
CA GLU A 491 -52.02 21.82 -5.78
C GLU A 491 -52.77 23.13 -5.92
N ALA A 492 -53.34 23.34 -7.09
CA ALA A 492 -54.23 24.48 -7.32
C ALA A 492 -55.66 24.11 -6.88
N ASP A 493 -56.29 24.97 -6.05
CA ASP A 493 -57.67 24.80 -5.69
C ASP A 493 -58.61 25.18 -6.86
N GLU A 494 -59.94 24.94 -6.70
CA GLU A 494 -60.96 25.27 -7.73
C GLU A 494 -61.00 26.77 -8.09
N LYS A 495 -60.33 27.63 -7.31
CA LYS A 495 -60.24 29.09 -7.54
C LYS A 495 -58.89 29.51 -8.16
N GLY A 496 -57.99 28.52 -8.39
CA GLY A 496 -56.64 28.77 -8.94
C GLY A 496 -55.65 29.25 -7.89
N GLU A 497 -55.94 29.19 -6.59
CA GLU A 497 -54.96 29.46 -5.55
C GLU A 497 -54.07 28.25 -5.35
N ILE A 498 -52.77 28.45 -5.48
CA ILE A 498 -51.74 27.39 -5.35
C ILE A 498 -51.41 27.20 -3.86
N SER A 499 -51.61 25.99 -3.35
CA SER A 499 -51.22 25.61 -2.00
C SER A 499 -50.28 24.41 -2.00
N LEU A 500 -49.37 24.37 -1.01
CA LEU A 500 -48.51 23.20 -0.78
C LEU A 500 -49.26 22.21 0.10
N LYS A 501 -49.50 20.99 -0.41
CA LYS A 501 -50.09 19.92 0.36
C LYS A 501 -49.05 18.79 0.52
N PRO A 502 -49.01 18.17 1.73
CA PRO A 502 -48.19 16.97 1.93
C PRO A 502 -48.87 15.78 1.22
N GLU A 503 -48.08 15.07 0.40
CA GLU A 503 -48.46 13.79 -0.16
C GLU A 503 -47.48 12.72 0.34
N ILE A 504 -48.02 11.60 0.82
CA ILE A 504 -47.21 10.48 1.24
C ILE A 504 -47.16 9.46 0.10
N HIS A 505 -45.97 9.13 -0.35
CA HIS A 505 -45.78 8.09 -1.33
C HIS A 505 -44.74 7.05 -0.85
N LYS A 506 -44.92 5.83 -1.27
CA LYS A 506 -44.05 4.72 -0.93
C LYS A 506 -43.00 4.55 -1.99
N ALA A 507 -41.72 4.58 -1.57
CA ALA A 507 -40.59 4.43 -2.48
C ALA A 507 -39.42 3.74 -1.78
N ARG A 508 -38.53 3.16 -2.55
CA ARG A 508 -37.23 2.70 -2.01
C ARG A 508 -36.31 3.89 -1.82
N VAL A 509 -35.45 3.80 -0.82
CA VAL A 509 -34.49 4.88 -0.49
C VAL A 509 -33.65 5.27 -1.71
N TYR A 510 -33.17 4.28 -2.50
CA TYR A 510 -32.37 4.60 -3.69
C TYR A 510 -33.18 5.36 -4.76
N GLU A 511 -34.46 5.01 -4.94
CA GLU A 511 -35.36 5.66 -5.88
C GLU A 511 -35.60 7.12 -5.47
N LYS A 512 -35.91 7.32 -4.17
CA LYS A 512 -36.11 8.66 -3.61
C LYS A 512 -34.89 9.56 -3.78
N ILE A 513 -33.69 9.06 -3.41
CA ILE A 513 -32.45 9.82 -3.55
C ILE A 513 -32.16 10.11 -5.04
N TYR A 514 -32.35 9.14 -5.92
CA TYR A 514 -32.12 9.29 -7.34
C TYR A 514 -33.03 10.37 -7.95
N LEU A 515 -34.33 10.29 -7.69
CA LEU A 515 -35.33 11.25 -8.22
C LEU A 515 -35.09 12.66 -7.70
N ASP A 516 -34.88 12.83 -6.39
CA ASP A 516 -34.65 14.14 -5.80
C ASP A 516 -33.37 14.83 -6.31
N LEU A 517 -32.28 14.07 -6.50
CA LEU A 517 -31.03 14.63 -7.05
C LEU A 517 -31.14 14.94 -8.53
N GLN A 518 -31.90 14.13 -9.29
CA GLN A 518 -32.13 14.34 -10.72
C GLN A 518 -33.03 15.54 -10.99
N ASP A 519 -34.12 15.67 -10.23
CA ASP A 519 -35.05 16.79 -10.36
C ASP A 519 -34.38 18.15 -10.08
N ASP A 520 -33.41 18.17 -9.19
CA ASP A 520 -32.64 19.37 -8.84
C ASP A 520 -31.38 19.57 -9.70
N GLU A 521 -31.10 18.68 -10.65
CA GLU A 521 -29.85 18.66 -11.44
C GLU A 521 -28.57 18.66 -10.56
N ILE A 522 -28.62 18.02 -9.38
CA ILE A 522 -27.50 17.97 -8.44
C ILE A 522 -26.51 16.88 -8.85
N GLU A 523 -25.26 17.27 -9.07
CA GLU A 523 -24.14 16.35 -9.28
C GLU A 523 -23.19 16.35 -8.09
N PHE A 524 -22.61 15.16 -7.78
CA PHE A 524 -21.55 15.04 -6.78
C PHE A 524 -20.30 15.78 -7.22
N THR A 525 -19.71 16.56 -6.34
CA THR A 525 -18.44 17.27 -6.59
C THR A 525 -17.23 16.35 -6.36
N ASN A 526 -17.34 15.38 -5.44
CA ASN A 526 -16.31 14.38 -5.22
C ASN A 526 -16.37 13.31 -6.32
N PRO A 527 -15.27 13.09 -7.11
CA PRO A 527 -15.25 12.13 -8.21
C PRO A 527 -15.46 10.68 -7.76
N GLU A 528 -14.99 10.31 -6.57
CA GLU A 528 -15.16 8.96 -6.02
C GLU A 528 -16.62 8.73 -5.63
N PHE A 529 -17.25 9.68 -4.93
CA PHE A 529 -18.67 9.61 -4.57
C PHE A 529 -19.56 9.57 -5.80
N LYS A 530 -19.22 10.34 -6.84
CA LYS A 530 -19.93 10.32 -8.13
C LYS A 530 -19.89 8.93 -8.76
N LYS A 531 -18.72 8.28 -8.81
CA LYS A 531 -18.58 6.92 -9.34
C LYS A 531 -19.37 5.89 -8.52
N ILE A 532 -19.23 5.93 -7.19
CA ILE A 532 -19.97 5.03 -6.28
C ILE A 532 -21.48 5.20 -6.46
N TYR A 533 -21.96 6.44 -6.53
CA TYR A 533 -23.38 6.74 -6.71
C TYR A 533 -23.95 6.08 -7.97
N TYR A 534 -23.34 6.30 -9.13
CA TYR A 534 -23.82 5.72 -10.37
C TYR A 534 -23.74 4.19 -10.39
N GLU A 535 -22.68 3.62 -9.86
CA GLU A 535 -22.52 2.17 -9.77
C GLU A 535 -23.60 1.53 -8.89
N VAL A 536 -23.86 2.11 -7.71
CA VAL A 536 -24.84 1.63 -6.75
C VAL A 536 -26.26 1.76 -7.31
N VAL A 537 -26.61 2.90 -7.90
CA VAL A 537 -27.92 3.14 -8.50
C VAL A 537 -28.18 2.18 -9.68
N ASN A 538 -27.19 2.00 -10.56
CA ASN A 538 -27.29 1.05 -11.67
C ASN A 538 -27.56 -0.38 -11.18
N ARG A 539 -26.92 -0.82 -10.10
CA ARG A 539 -27.12 -2.15 -9.55
C ARG A 539 -28.49 -2.33 -8.90
N PHE A 540 -28.97 -1.32 -8.17
CA PHE A 540 -30.33 -1.37 -7.63
C PHE A 540 -31.37 -1.36 -8.74
N ASN A 541 -31.14 -0.66 -9.85
CA ASN A 541 -32.03 -0.71 -11.01
C ASN A 541 -32.07 -2.10 -11.67
N GLN A 542 -30.95 -2.84 -11.66
CA GLN A 542 -30.89 -4.21 -12.20
C GLN A 542 -31.47 -5.24 -11.21
N ASN A 543 -31.20 -5.07 -9.92
CA ASN A 543 -31.68 -5.93 -8.85
C ASN A 543 -32.02 -5.11 -7.60
N PRO A 544 -33.29 -4.69 -7.42
CA PRO A 544 -33.72 -3.88 -6.29
C PRO A 544 -33.51 -4.50 -4.91
N GLU A 545 -33.34 -5.82 -4.82
CA GLU A 545 -33.09 -6.56 -3.58
C GLU A 545 -31.58 -6.75 -3.30
N ALA A 546 -30.69 -6.19 -4.15
CA ALA A 546 -29.26 -6.31 -3.94
C ALA A 546 -28.84 -5.70 -2.61
N LYS A 547 -27.83 -6.30 -1.99
CA LYS A 547 -27.25 -5.79 -0.73
C LYS A 547 -25.95 -5.06 -1.02
N ALA A 548 -25.69 -3.99 -0.28
CA ALA A 548 -24.48 -3.18 -0.45
C ALA A 548 -23.17 -3.99 -0.29
N GLU A 549 -23.20 -5.02 0.56
CA GLU A 549 -22.04 -5.89 0.80
C GLU A 549 -21.60 -6.63 -0.49
N THR A 550 -22.56 -6.95 -1.38
CA THR A 550 -22.24 -7.59 -2.66
C THR A 550 -21.55 -6.65 -3.65
N PHE A 551 -21.74 -5.32 -3.50
CA PHE A 551 -21.11 -4.34 -4.38
C PHE A 551 -19.60 -4.26 -4.18
N ILE A 552 -19.12 -4.41 -2.94
CA ILE A 552 -17.70 -4.28 -2.58
C ILE A 552 -16.85 -5.30 -3.32
N ASN A 553 -17.40 -6.50 -3.57
CA ASN A 553 -16.68 -7.59 -4.23
C ASN A 553 -16.41 -7.33 -5.71
N ASP A 554 -17.18 -6.43 -6.32
CA ASP A 554 -17.13 -6.12 -7.75
C ASP A 554 -16.43 -4.79 -8.04
N LEU A 555 -16.16 -3.99 -7.00
CA LEU A 555 -15.53 -2.69 -7.13
C LEU A 555 -14.01 -2.82 -7.29
N GLU A 556 -13.41 -1.84 -7.97
CA GLU A 556 -11.97 -1.68 -7.97
C GLU A 556 -11.44 -1.46 -6.52
N PRO A 557 -10.23 -1.92 -6.19
CA PRO A 557 -9.70 -1.91 -4.81
C PRO A 557 -9.78 -0.54 -4.12
N GLU A 558 -9.55 0.55 -4.85
CA GLU A 558 -9.61 1.93 -4.32
C GLU A 558 -11.05 2.31 -3.94
N LEU A 559 -12.03 2.02 -4.80
CA LEU A 559 -13.44 2.26 -4.54
C LEU A 559 -13.98 1.34 -3.44
N ALA A 560 -13.55 0.07 -3.40
CA ALA A 560 -13.91 -0.86 -2.33
C ALA A 560 -13.44 -0.35 -0.95
N THR A 561 -12.25 0.25 -0.88
CA THR A 561 -11.73 0.86 0.35
C THR A 561 -12.55 2.07 0.78
N ALA A 562 -12.95 2.94 -0.16
CA ALA A 562 -13.79 4.10 0.12
C ALA A 562 -15.19 3.70 0.61
N VAL A 563 -15.83 2.72 -0.05
CA VAL A 563 -17.13 2.17 0.36
C VAL A 563 -17.03 1.54 1.75
N THR A 564 -15.98 0.76 2.01
CA THR A 564 -15.76 0.15 3.33
C THR A 564 -15.59 1.21 4.42
N HIS A 565 -14.89 2.30 4.12
CA HIS A 565 -14.73 3.42 5.05
C HIS A 565 -16.09 4.01 5.44
N VAL A 566 -16.93 4.31 4.46
CA VAL A 566 -18.28 4.85 4.67
C VAL A 566 -19.16 3.89 5.50
N LEU A 567 -19.12 2.59 5.19
CA LEU A 567 -19.95 1.58 5.87
C LEU A 567 -19.50 1.30 7.32
N MET A 568 -18.21 1.40 7.62
CA MET A 568 -17.67 1.07 8.94
C MET A 568 -17.57 2.30 9.87
N GLU A 569 -17.70 3.53 9.35
CA GLU A 569 -17.67 4.75 10.18
C GLU A 569 -18.76 4.74 11.26
N GLU A 570 -19.97 4.25 10.95
CA GLU A 570 -21.05 4.14 11.93
C GLU A 570 -20.78 3.15 13.05
N GLU A 571 -20.05 2.07 12.76
CA GLU A 571 -19.76 1.01 13.74
C GLU A 571 -18.65 1.39 14.71
N ARG A 572 -17.93 2.46 14.42
CA ARG A 572 -16.89 3.01 15.29
C ARG A 572 -17.43 3.51 16.63
N TYR A 573 -18.69 3.97 16.66
CA TYR A 573 -19.33 4.55 17.82
C TYR A 573 -20.50 3.68 18.27
N GLU A 574 -20.35 2.96 19.38
CA GLU A 574 -21.45 2.29 20.05
C GLU A 574 -22.25 3.32 20.87
N LEU A 575 -23.58 3.37 20.66
CA LEU A 575 -24.47 4.11 21.54
C LEU A 575 -24.37 3.51 22.94
N HIS A 576 -23.93 4.28 23.92
CA HIS A 576 -24.03 3.89 25.33
C HIS A 576 -25.49 3.59 25.67
N ASN A 577 -25.71 2.65 26.59
CA ASN A 577 -27.04 2.24 27.02
C ASN A 577 -27.72 3.39 27.83
N TRP A 578 -28.24 4.38 27.08
CA TRP A 578 -28.91 5.58 27.59
C TRP A 578 -30.24 5.25 28.27
N GLU A 579 -30.84 4.06 28.02
CA GLU A 579 -32.04 3.56 28.67
C GLU A 579 -31.86 3.44 30.19
N ARG A 580 -30.63 3.20 30.67
CA ARG A 580 -30.30 3.25 32.12
C ARG A 580 -30.47 4.63 32.76
N MET A 581 -30.49 5.67 31.92
CA MET A 581 -30.68 7.07 32.34
C MET A 581 -32.09 7.59 32.00
N GLU A 582 -33.01 6.69 31.67
CA GLU A 582 -34.38 7.00 31.21
C GLU A 582 -34.42 7.88 29.95
N ILE A 583 -33.36 7.88 29.14
CA ILE A 583 -33.31 8.54 27.87
C ILE A 583 -33.52 7.50 26.77
N TYR A 584 -34.68 7.54 26.15
CA TYR A 584 -35.05 6.64 25.07
C TYR A 584 -34.72 7.26 23.73
N VAL A 585 -33.64 6.77 23.08
CA VAL A 585 -33.24 7.19 21.73
C VAL A 585 -33.98 6.31 20.72
N LYS A 586 -34.69 6.91 19.75
CA LYS A 586 -35.34 6.16 18.67
C LYS A 586 -34.26 5.44 17.86
N GLY A 587 -34.41 4.14 17.61
CA GLY A 587 -33.52 3.39 16.73
C GLY A 587 -33.49 3.99 15.33
N LYS A 588 -32.32 3.97 14.68
CA LYS A 588 -32.14 4.52 13.32
C LYS A 588 -33.09 3.89 12.30
N ASP A 589 -33.41 2.62 12.46
CA ASP A 589 -34.32 1.88 11.58
C ASP A 589 -35.77 2.43 11.56
N LYS A 590 -36.17 3.19 12.58
CA LYS A 590 -37.49 3.83 12.66
C LYS A 590 -37.52 5.26 12.14
N THR A 591 -36.43 5.76 11.60
CA THR A 591 -36.28 7.17 11.19
C THR A 591 -35.61 7.30 9.84
N ILE A 592 -35.52 6.23 9.04
CA ILE A 592 -34.80 6.22 7.75
C ILE A 592 -35.33 7.29 6.80
N ALA A 593 -36.67 7.31 6.56
CA ALA A 593 -37.29 8.29 5.68
C ALA A 593 -36.99 9.73 6.10
N GLN A 594 -37.05 10.00 7.42
CA GLN A 594 -36.73 11.33 7.97
C GLN A 594 -35.26 11.70 7.73
N ILE A 595 -34.31 10.78 8.00
CA ILE A 595 -32.88 11.03 7.82
C ILE A 595 -32.54 11.28 6.35
N VAL A 596 -33.12 10.52 5.44
CA VAL A 596 -32.95 10.68 3.99
C VAL A 596 -33.43 12.06 3.56
N SER A 597 -34.69 12.40 3.90
CA SER A 597 -35.29 13.70 3.54
C SER A 597 -34.51 14.88 4.15
N GLU A 598 -34.13 14.82 5.42
CA GLU A 598 -33.34 15.86 6.08
C GLU A 598 -31.93 16.02 5.44
N THR A 599 -31.31 14.93 5.01
CA THR A 599 -29.99 14.97 4.36
C THR A 599 -30.07 15.66 3.01
N ILE A 600 -31.07 15.33 2.18
CA ILE A 600 -31.30 15.97 0.88
C ILE A 600 -31.65 17.45 1.07
N LEU A 601 -32.55 17.79 1.99
CA LEU A 601 -32.89 19.18 2.30
C LEU A 601 -31.69 20.00 2.77
N ASN A 602 -30.79 19.42 3.55
CA ASN A 602 -29.56 20.08 3.97
C ASN A 602 -28.60 20.32 2.79
N LEU A 603 -28.49 19.37 1.86
CA LEU A 603 -27.69 19.54 0.65
C LEU A 603 -28.28 20.66 -0.24
N ARG A 604 -29.58 20.62 -0.52
CA ARG A 604 -30.30 21.70 -1.23
C ARG A 604 -30.03 23.06 -0.61
N ARG A 605 -30.20 23.18 0.70
CA ARG A 605 -29.96 24.44 1.43
C ARG A 605 -28.51 24.92 1.33
N HIS A 606 -27.54 24.01 1.37
CA HIS A 606 -26.13 24.32 1.24
C HIS A 606 -25.82 24.85 -0.17
N LEU A 607 -26.27 24.17 -1.21
CA LEU A 607 -26.08 24.57 -2.62
C LEU A 607 -26.75 25.92 -2.94
N VAL A 608 -27.98 26.11 -2.45
CA VAL A 608 -28.68 27.43 -2.57
C VAL A 608 -27.85 28.53 -1.89
N SER A 609 -27.27 28.26 -0.71
CA SER A 609 -26.41 29.25 -0.04
C SER A 609 -25.12 29.55 -0.81
N GLN A 610 -24.51 28.55 -1.44
CA GLN A 610 -23.37 28.77 -2.34
C GLN A 610 -23.77 29.62 -3.55
N LYS A 611 -24.88 29.28 -4.21
CA LYS A 611 -25.38 30.04 -5.38
C LYS A 611 -25.66 31.50 -5.04
N ILE A 612 -26.25 31.79 -3.87
CA ILE A 612 -26.45 33.16 -3.39
C ILE A 612 -25.12 33.89 -3.23
N ASN A 613 -24.10 33.21 -2.66
CA ASN A 613 -22.78 33.82 -2.49
C ASN A 613 -22.10 34.09 -3.82
N ASP A 614 -22.16 33.16 -4.77
CA ASP A 614 -21.56 33.30 -6.11
C ASP A 614 -22.20 34.47 -6.87
N LEU A 615 -23.55 34.54 -6.88
CA LEU A 615 -24.28 35.66 -7.48
C LEU A 615 -23.97 37.00 -6.80
N SER A 616 -23.82 36.99 -5.48
CA SER A 616 -23.46 38.18 -4.70
C SER A 616 -22.02 38.65 -4.99
N GLU A 617 -21.10 37.72 -5.26
CA GLU A 617 -19.73 38.04 -5.68
C GLU A 617 -19.69 38.61 -7.11
N MET A 618 -20.45 38.01 -8.04
CA MET A 618 -20.59 38.53 -9.40
C MET A 618 -21.18 39.96 -9.45
N MET A 619 -22.01 40.32 -8.48
CA MET A 619 -22.58 41.67 -8.38
C MET A 619 -21.60 42.74 -7.87
N LYS A 620 -20.45 42.34 -7.27
CA LYS A 620 -19.42 43.31 -6.86
C LYS A 620 -18.68 43.93 -8.05
N ASP A 621 -18.79 43.32 -9.23
CA ASP A 621 -18.19 43.81 -10.46
C ASP A 621 -19.10 44.91 -11.06
N ASN A 622 -18.62 46.15 -11.15
CA ASN A 622 -19.44 47.33 -11.48
C ASN A 622 -19.93 47.38 -12.94
N ASP A 623 -19.35 46.57 -13.85
CA ASP A 623 -19.62 46.57 -15.29
C ASP A 623 -20.52 45.41 -15.78
N ASN A 624 -21.21 44.70 -14.89
CA ASN A 624 -22.03 43.56 -15.28
C ASN A 624 -23.42 44.00 -15.80
N PRO A 625 -23.77 43.76 -17.08
CA PRO A 625 -25.06 44.14 -17.69
C PRO A 625 -26.28 43.37 -17.15
N GLU A 626 -26.07 42.28 -16.39
CA GLU A 626 -27.12 41.39 -15.87
C GLU A 626 -27.48 41.63 -14.39
N LYS A 627 -27.17 42.82 -13.86
CA LYS A 627 -27.34 43.15 -12.43
C LYS A 627 -28.78 43.02 -11.93
N GLU A 628 -29.75 43.43 -12.76
CA GLU A 628 -31.16 43.42 -12.36
C GLU A 628 -31.76 42.00 -12.32
N SER A 629 -31.38 41.17 -13.27
CA SER A 629 -31.79 39.74 -13.30
C SER A 629 -31.16 38.95 -12.18
N SER A 630 -29.87 39.18 -11.87
CA SER A 630 -29.17 38.55 -10.76
C SER A 630 -29.73 38.93 -9.38
N LEU A 631 -30.23 40.15 -9.22
CA LEU A 631 -30.93 40.61 -8.00
C LEU A 631 -32.23 39.86 -7.77
N GLN A 632 -33.04 39.66 -8.80
CA GLN A 632 -34.27 38.89 -8.69
C GLN A 632 -33.99 37.43 -8.35
N GLU A 633 -32.98 36.84 -8.99
CA GLU A 633 -32.53 35.47 -8.75
C GLU A 633 -32.07 35.27 -7.30
N ILE A 634 -31.30 36.20 -6.71
CA ILE A 634 -30.90 36.18 -5.31
C ILE A 634 -32.12 36.21 -4.37
N VAL A 635 -33.14 37.03 -4.66
CA VAL A 635 -34.36 37.13 -3.85
C VAL A 635 -35.14 35.83 -3.89
N ASP A 636 -35.22 35.17 -5.05
CA ASP A 636 -35.90 33.91 -5.23
C ASP A 636 -35.14 32.77 -4.46
N TYR A 637 -33.80 32.73 -4.55
CA TYR A 637 -32.99 31.78 -3.78
C TYR A 637 -33.03 32.04 -2.26
N LEU A 638 -33.11 33.30 -1.81
CA LEU A 638 -33.30 33.62 -0.38
C LEU A 638 -34.64 33.14 0.11
N THR A 639 -35.69 33.28 -0.70
CA THR A 639 -37.04 32.77 -0.37
C THR A 639 -37.05 31.24 -0.27
N LEU A 640 -36.42 30.55 -1.25
CA LEU A 640 -36.25 29.10 -1.23
C LEU A 640 -35.43 28.64 0.00
N LYS A 641 -34.33 29.31 0.32
CA LYS A 641 -33.52 29.03 1.52
C LYS A 641 -34.32 29.14 2.80
N LYS A 642 -35.22 30.12 2.91
CA LYS A 642 -36.12 30.30 4.05
C LYS A 642 -37.09 29.14 4.17
N VAL A 643 -37.69 28.68 3.09
CA VAL A 643 -38.59 27.52 3.06
C VAL A 643 -37.84 26.24 3.50
N LEU A 644 -36.64 25.97 2.96
CA LEU A 644 -35.80 24.82 3.32
C LEU A 644 -35.39 24.87 4.79
N SER A 645 -35.04 26.06 5.32
CA SER A 645 -34.66 26.22 6.72
C SER A 645 -35.81 25.98 7.68
N ASN A 646 -37.00 26.43 7.33
CA ASN A 646 -38.22 26.19 8.13
C ASN A 646 -38.56 24.69 8.18
N LYS A 647 -38.46 23.97 7.05
CA LYS A 647 -38.65 22.51 7.02
C LYS A 647 -37.64 21.77 7.93
N LEU A 648 -36.43 22.27 8.04
CA LEU A 648 -35.37 21.69 8.89
C LEU A 648 -35.42 22.17 10.34
N ASN A 649 -36.43 22.96 10.73
CA ASN A 649 -36.55 23.60 12.05
C ASN A 649 -35.26 24.39 12.44
N ARG A 650 -34.59 25.03 11.50
CA ARG A 650 -33.39 25.81 11.69
C ARG A 650 -33.66 27.30 11.56
N VAL A 651 -32.96 28.08 12.38
CA VAL A 651 -33.01 29.57 12.28
C VAL A 651 -32.32 29.98 10.97
N VAL A 652 -32.96 30.94 10.23
CA VAL A 652 -32.51 31.45 8.92
C VAL A 652 -31.30 32.37 9.07
#